data_278c1dd6e899bd34262029180e3e21ea
#
_entry.id   278c1dd6e899bd34262029180e3e21ea
#
_cell.length_a   1.000
_cell.length_b   1.000
_cell.length_c   1.000
_cell.angle_alpha   90.00
_cell.angle_beta   90.00
_cell.angle_gamma   90.00
#
_symmetry.space_group_name_H-M   'P 1'
#
loop_
_entity.id
_entity.type
_entity.pdbx_description
1 polymer ?
#
loop_
_entity_poly.entity_id
_entity_poly.type
_entity_poly.pdbx_seq_one_letter_code
_entity_poly.pdbx_strand_id
1 'polypeptide(L)'
;MKKIVSMSFTAIALASCSQSPKGEAPWIVDRFDDIKVIRYEVPGFDELPLEEKELVYYLAEAAKCGRDIFFDQNCAVNLPVRRTLEVVYENYAGDRTTPEWKALEKYLKKVWFANGIHHHYSNDKFVPEFTEGYLLDVIETIPEEKFGDLNPLRGEVCKAIFDPALYKTRLNQTAGEDLIATSSNNYYEGVTQAEVEKFYADMVDHNDPEPISYGLNSKLVKENGVLKERVWKVGGMYSPAIEKIVYWLEKAQAVATEPQKSNIAALIEYYKTGDLREFDRYNIGWVKDTVSNVDFVNGFIEDYGDPLGRKASWEGIVNFMDKEACHRTEVISDNAQWFEDHSPVAPAYRKEKVKGVSAKVITVAMLGGDCYPATPIGINLPNADWIRKEYGSKSVTIDNITYAYDMAAHGNGFNEEFVLRAGDREVMDKYGKLADDLHTDLHECLGHGSGQLAPGVKGNELKSYSSTLEETRADLFGLYYLGDPKMVELGLVPSFDVAKAGYAKYILNGMMTQLARIEPGKNVEESHMRNRKLICEWCYERGKADNVIEMVRENGKTYVVVNDYEKLRRLFGDMLREVQRIKSEGDYEAGKALVERYAVQVDPQLHREVRDRYYALGIEPYGGFVNPEFELVEKDGRVVDVKISYPANYVEQMLGYSKNYSFLPNIN
;
A
#
# COMPACT_ATOMS: atom_id res chain seq x y z
N MET A 1 22.86 -54.21 -31.29
CA MET A 1 22.64 -52.85 -31.79
C MET A 1 21.82 -52.09 -30.74
N LYS A 2 22.48 -51.32 -29.88
CA LYS A 2 21.82 -50.48 -28.86
C LYS A 2 21.63 -49.11 -29.48
N LYS A 3 20.39 -48.61 -29.58
CA LYS A 3 20.05 -47.25 -29.98
C LYS A 3 20.25 -46.37 -28.74
N ILE A 4 21.17 -45.46 -28.84
CA ILE A 4 21.35 -44.35 -27.90
C ILE A 4 20.36 -43.25 -28.31
N VAL A 5 19.40 -42.94 -27.44
CA VAL A 5 18.52 -41.79 -27.57
C VAL A 5 19.24 -40.64 -26.90
N SER A 6 19.68 -39.68 -27.72
CA SER A 6 20.23 -38.39 -27.27
C SER A 6 19.07 -37.49 -26.89
N MET A 7 18.90 -37.19 -25.62
CA MET A 7 18.04 -36.11 -25.13
C MET A 7 18.83 -34.81 -25.22
N SER A 8 18.47 -33.99 -26.18
CA SER A 8 18.94 -32.60 -26.24
C SER A 8 18.22 -31.76 -25.18
N PHE A 9 18.93 -31.39 -24.15
CA PHE A 9 18.47 -30.32 -23.23
C PHE A 9 18.60 -28.99 -23.95
N THR A 10 17.49 -28.42 -24.30
CA THR A 10 17.44 -27.02 -24.75
C THR A 10 17.50 -26.14 -23.50
N ALA A 11 18.67 -25.59 -23.24
CA ALA A 11 18.84 -24.56 -22.22
C ALA A 11 18.12 -23.31 -22.71
N ILE A 12 17.01 -22.95 -22.08
CA ILE A 12 16.38 -21.64 -22.26
C ILE A 12 17.27 -20.65 -21.53
N ALA A 13 18.06 -19.91 -22.28
CA ALA A 13 18.84 -18.79 -21.79
C ALA A 13 17.87 -17.64 -21.50
N LEU A 14 17.54 -17.43 -20.23
CA LEU A 14 16.96 -16.20 -19.74
C LEU A 14 18.03 -15.10 -19.81
N ALA A 15 18.16 -14.46 -20.94
CA ALA A 15 18.90 -13.23 -21.11
C ALA A 15 17.93 -12.08 -20.85
N SER A 16 17.74 -11.67 -19.61
CA SER A 16 17.17 -10.37 -19.32
C SER A 16 18.29 -9.32 -19.42
N CYS A 17 18.55 -8.84 -20.63
CA CYS A 17 19.23 -7.58 -20.80
C CYS A 17 18.22 -6.45 -20.58
N SER A 18 18.32 -5.77 -19.44
CA SER A 18 17.63 -4.52 -19.19
C SER A 18 18.31 -3.39 -19.98
N GLN A 19 18.00 -3.29 -21.25
CA GLN A 19 18.03 -2.03 -21.98
C GLN A 19 16.59 -1.81 -22.42
N SER A 20 15.92 -0.79 -21.84
CA SER A 20 14.60 -0.36 -22.30
C SER A 20 14.62 -0.20 -23.81
N PRO A 21 13.73 -0.85 -24.56
CA PRO A 21 13.62 -0.62 -25.97
C PRO A 21 13.35 0.87 -26.25
N LYS A 22 14.02 1.46 -27.20
CA LYS A 22 13.76 2.83 -27.64
C LYS A 22 12.32 2.90 -28.16
N GLY A 23 11.41 3.46 -27.31
CA GLY A 23 10.01 3.62 -27.65
C GLY A 23 9.00 3.27 -26.57
N GLU A 24 9.41 2.71 -25.42
CA GLU A 24 8.51 2.48 -24.29
C GLU A 24 8.15 3.79 -23.58
N ALA A 25 6.87 3.91 -23.20
CA ALA A 25 6.39 5.04 -22.41
C ALA A 25 7.12 5.09 -21.03
N PRO A 26 7.46 6.29 -20.53
CA PRO A 26 8.17 6.41 -19.26
C PRO A 26 7.33 5.88 -18.10
N TRP A 27 7.99 5.28 -17.10
CA TRP A 27 7.33 4.81 -15.88
C TRP A 27 6.73 5.96 -15.07
N ILE A 28 7.42 7.10 -15.00
CA ILE A 28 6.90 8.31 -14.35
C ILE A 28 6.19 9.14 -15.41
N VAL A 29 4.90 9.37 -15.24
CA VAL A 29 4.03 10.08 -16.20
C VAL A 29 3.80 11.54 -15.82
N ASP A 30 3.95 11.90 -14.54
CA ASP A 30 3.86 13.29 -14.08
C ASP A 30 4.68 13.51 -12.80
N ARG A 31 5.07 14.77 -12.53
CA ARG A 31 5.75 15.21 -11.31
C ARG A 31 5.23 16.59 -10.93
N PHE A 32 4.82 16.75 -9.70
CA PHE A 32 4.39 18.05 -9.16
C PHE A 32 4.56 18.09 -7.63
N ASP A 33 5.11 19.19 -7.13
CA ASP A 33 5.40 19.38 -5.70
C ASP A 33 6.31 18.26 -5.16
N ASP A 34 5.87 17.52 -4.18
CA ASP A 34 6.55 16.38 -3.55
C ASP A 34 6.03 15.01 -4.04
N ILE A 35 5.31 15.00 -5.16
CA ILE A 35 4.61 13.84 -5.71
C ILE A 35 5.13 13.45 -7.09
N LYS A 36 5.34 12.16 -7.31
CA LYS A 36 5.48 11.53 -8.62
C LYS A 36 4.29 10.63 -8.92
N VAL A 37 3.81 10.68 -10.16
CA VAL A 37 2.75 9.79 -10.65
C VAL A 37 3.38 8.75 -11.56
N ILE A 38 3.11 7.50 -11.28
CA ILE A 38 3.76 6.34 -11.87
C ILE A 38 2.73 5.55 -12.70
N ARG A 39 3.13 5.02 -13.83
CA ARG A 39 2.37 4.03 -14.59
C ARG A 39 2.68 2.64 -14.03
N TYR A 40 1.69 1.77 -13.95
CA TYR A 40 1.94 0.36 -13.68
C TYR A 40 1.38 -0.51 -14.80
N GLU A 41 1.94 -1.69 -14.97
CA GLU A 41 1.53 -2.69 -15.94
C GLU A 41 0.82 -3.85 -15.24
N VAL A 42 0.04 -4.62 -16.02
CA VAL A 42 -0.75 -5.75 -15.52
C VAL A 42 -0.30 -7.03 -16.26
N PRO A 43 0.88 -7.57 -15.90
CA PRO A 43 1.40 -8.77 -16.51
C PRO A 43 0.44 -9.94 -16.31
N GLY A 44 0.33 -10.80 -17.33
CA GLY A 44 -0.56 -11.97 -17.31
C GLY A 44 -2.01 -11.69 -17.66
N PHE A 45 -2.44 -10.42 -17.84
CA PHE A 45 -3.83 -10.11 -18.22
C PHE A 45 -4.24 -10.70 -19.57
N ASP A 46 -3.37 -10.60 -20.58
CA ASP A 46 -3.66 -11.12 -21.91
C ASP A 46 -3.82 -12.65 -21.96
N GLU A 47 -3.26 -13.34 -20.96
CA GLU A 47 -3.30 -14.80 -20.81
C GLU A 47 -4.55 -15.31 -20.09
N LEU A 48 -5.34 -14.41 -19.50
CA LEU A 48 -6.59 -14.77 -18.83
C LEU A 48 -7.63 -15.29 -19.82
N PRO A 49 -8.44 -16.29 -19.43
CA PRO A 49 -9.64 -16.67 -20.19
C PRO A 49 -10.58 -15.48 -20.38
N LEU A 50 -11.38 -15.50 -21.46
CA LEU A 50 -12.29 -14.40 -21.79
C LEU A 50 -13.23 -14.05 -20.62
N GLU A 51 -13.79 -15.05 -19.95
CA GLU A 51 -14.70 -14.86 -18.83
C GLU A 51 -14.01 -14.14 -17.65
N GLU A 52 -12.74 -14.43 -17.39
CA GLU A 52 -11.95 -13.74 -16.36
C GLU A 52 -11.59 -12.32 -16.80
N LYS A 53 -11.27 -12.08 -18.06
CA LYS A 53 -11.07 -10.74 -18.61
C LYS A 53 -12.34 -9.88 -18.49
N GLU A 54 -13.51 -10.45 -18.83
CA GLU A 54 -14.80 -9.77 -18.65
C GLU A 54 -15.07 -9.46 -17.17
N LEU A 55 -14.77 -10.41 -16.27
CA LEU A 55 -14.93 -10.23 -14.84
C LEU A 55 -14.07 -9.08 -14.34
N VAL A 56 -12.78 -9.03 -14.71
CA VAL A 56 -11.86 -7.92 -14.39
C VAL A 56 -12.42 -6.59 -14.89
N TYR A 57 -12.92 -6.54 -16.13
CA TYR A 57 -13.52 -5.33 -16.69
C TYR A 57 -14.71 -4.83 -15.87
N TYR A 58 -15.68 -5.69 -15.56
CA TYR A 58 -16.87 -5.27 -14.81
C TYR A 58 -16.55 -4.87 -13.37
N LEU A 59 -15.64 -5.57 -12.72
CA LEU A 59 -15.16 -5.20 -11.39
C LEU A 59 -14.37 -3.88 -11.40
N ALA A 60 -13.58 -3.62 -12.46
CA ALA A 60 -12.86 -2.37 -12.64
C ALA A 60 -13.82 -1.18 -12.84
N GLU A 61 -14.90 -1.37 -13.60
CA GLU A 61 -15.95 -0.36 -13.75
C GLU A 61 -16.63 -0.07 -12.41
N ALA A 62 -16.94 -1.11 -11.61
CA ALA A 62 -17.48 -0.94 -10.25
C ALA A 62 -16.52 -0.17 -9.34
N ALA A 63 -15.20 -0.46 -9.41
CA ALA A 63 -14.18 0.23 -8.62
C ALA A 63 -14.04 1.72 -8.95
N LYS A 64 -14.28 2.13 -10.17
CA LYS A 64 -14.24 3.55 -10.58
C LYS A 64 -15.48 4.34 -10.13
N CYS A 65 -16.63 3.68 -9.99
CA CYS A 65 -17.91 4.33 -9.64
C CYS A 65 -17.94 4.92 -8.23
N GLY A 66 -17.11 4.46 -7.30
CA GLY A 66 -17.04 4.98 -5.93
C GLY A 66 -16.13 6.21 -5.74
N ARG A 67 -15.51 6.73 -6.81
CA ARG A 67 -14.55 7.84 -6.72
C ARG A 67 -15.09 9.06 -5.98
N ASP A 68 -16.28 9.50 -6.31
CA ASP A 68 -16.90 10.67 -5.65
C ASP A 68 -17.20 10.45 -4.18
N ILE A 69 -17.50 9.21 -3.79
CA ILE A 69 -17.76 8.85 -2.38
C ILE A 69 -16.55 9.20 -1.53
N PHE A 70 -15.36 8.77 -1.95
CA PHE A 70 -14.15 9.00 -1.18
C PHE A 70 -13.74 10.49 -1.12
N PHE A 71 -13.95 11.25 -2.22
CA PHE A 71 -13.78 12.70 -2.18
C PHE A 71 -14.68 13.35 -1.12
N ASP A 72 -15.95 12.97 -1.08
CA ASP A 72 -16.93 13.53 -0.13
C ASP A 72 -16.64 13.11 1.32
N GLN A 73 -16.21 11.85 1.54
CA GLN A 73 -15.82 11.35 2.85
C GLN A 73 -14.63 12.12 3.43
N ASN A 74 -13.66 12.51 2.59
CA ASN A 74 -12.49 13.26 3.04
C ASN A 74 -12.81 14.69 3.48
N CYS A 75 -13.75 15.36 2.83
CA CYS A 75 -14.30 16.65 3.27
C CYS A 75 -15.52 17.02 2.42
N ALA A 76 -16.58 17.53 3.04
CA ALA A 76 -17.85 17.89 2.37
C ALA A 76 -17.68 18.91 1.21
N VAL A 77 -16.61 19.72 1.22
CA VAL A 77 -16.34 20.71 0.17
C VAL A 77 -15.49 20.20 -0.99
N ASN A 78 -15.01 18.97 -0.93
CA ASN A 78 -14.07 18.45 -1.93
C ASN A 78 -14.68 18.30 -3.32
N LEU A 79 -15.93 17.86 -3.42
CA LEU A 79 -16.60 17.74 -4.73
C LEU A 79 -16.80 19.09 -5.41
N PRO A 80 -17.39 20.13 -4.77
CA PRO A 80 -17.51 21.44 -5.40
C PRO A 80 -16.15 22.10 -5.70
N VAL A 81 -15.14 21.95 -4.83
CA VAL A 81 -13.79 22.47 -5.10
C VAL A 81 -13.17 21.79 -6.33
N ARG A 82 -13.12 20.47 -6.37
CA ARG A 82 -12.57 19.72 -7.50
C ARG A 82 -13.28 20.12 -8.80
N ARG A 83 -14.60 20.05 -8.84
CA ARG A 83 -15.40 20.31 -10.04
C ARG A 83 -15.27 21.76 -10.51
N THR A 84 -15.20 22.73 -9.61
CA THR A 84 -14.97 24.14 -9.97
C THR A 84 -13.61 24.30 -10.62
N LEU A 85 -12.56 23.72 -10.06
CA LEU A 85 -11.21 23.77 -10.62
C LEU A 85 -11.10 23.02 -11.96
N GLU A 86 -11.83 21.92 -12.14
CA GLU A 86 -11.93 21.19 -13.41
C GLU A 86 -12.60 22.05 -14.50
N VAL A 87 -13.71 22.73 -14.19
CA VAL A 87 -14.35 23.69 -15.12
C VAL A 87 -13.41 24.82 -15.51
N VAL A 88 -12.67 25.37 -14.54
CA VAL A 88 -11.64 26.39 -14.79
C VAL A 88 -10.55 25.83 -15.72
N TYR A 89 -10.02 24.66 -15.41
CA TYR A 89 -8.96 24.03 -16.18
C TYR A 89 -9.37 23.77 -17.64
N GLU A 90 -10.57 23.24 -17.87
CA GLU A 90 -11.05 22.90 -19.20
C GLU A 90 -11.43 24.13 -20.07
N ASN A 91 -11.93 25.21 -19.44
CA ASN A 91 -12.53 26.34 -20.18
C ASN A 91 -11.69 27.62 -20.17
N TYR A 92 -10.61 27.74 -19.40
CA TYR A 92 -9.75 28.91 -19.43
C TYR A 92 -8.98 29.02 -20.74
N ALA A 93 -9.20 30.13 -21.47
CA ALA A 93 -8.59 30.42 -22.76
C ALA A 93 -7.37 31.37 -22.69
N GLY A 94 -7.00 31.80 -21.47
CA GLY A 94 -5.88 32.75 -21.28
C GLY A 94 -4.51 32.04 -21.33
N ASP A 95 -3.47 32.79 -20.94
CA ASP A 95 -2.09 32.32 -20.97
C ASP A 95 -1.81 31.28 -19.85
N ARG A 96 -1.64 30.03 -20.25
CA ARG A 96 -1.32 28.90 -19.35
C ARG A 96 0.16 28.77 -19.02
N THR A 97 1.01 29.66 -19.50
CA THR A 97 2.45 29.66 -19.19
C THR A 97 2.83 30.48 -17.99
N THR A 98 1.89 31.30 -17.46
CA THR A 98 2.10 32.15 -16.30
C THR A 98 2.39 31.37 -15.02
N PRO A 99 3.17 31.91 -14.08
CA PRO A 99 3.41 31.29 -12.78
C PRO A 99 2.12 30.98 -12.00
N GLU A 100 1.17 31.90 -12.05
CA GLU A 100 -0.12 31.77 -11.36
C GLU A 100 -0.96 30.61 -11.92
N TRP A 101 -1.00 30.47 -13.26
CA TRP A 101 -1.69 29.32 -13.87
C TRP A 101 -1.02 28.00 -13.50
N LYS A 102 0.31 27.92 -13.56
CA LYS A 102 1.06 26.72 -13.17
C LYS A 102 0.82 26.36 -11.70
N ALA A 103 0.70 27.37 -10.83
CA ALA A 103 0.38 27.15 -9.42
C ALA A 103 -1.06 26.61 -9.24
N LEU A 104 -2.04 27.12 -10.02
CA LEU A 104 -3.41 26.61 -10.04
C LEU A 104 -3.49 25.18 -10.55
N GLU A 105 -2.84 24.88 -11.67
CA GLU A 105 -2.75 23.53 -12.22
C GLU A 105 -2.12 22.55 -11.20
N LYS A 106 -1.02 22.95 -10.56
CA LYS A 106 -0.39 22.17 -9.50
C LYS A 106 -1.34 21.90 -8.34
N TYR A 107 -2.09 22.92 -7.91
CA TYR A 107 -3.08 22.75 -6.84
C TYR A 107 -4.19 21.77 -7.22
N LEU A 108 -4.73 21.85 -8.45
CA LEU A 108 -5.71 20.89 -8.94
C LEU A 108 -5.15 19.47 -9.00
N LYS A 109 -3.92 19.28 -9.46
CA LYS A 109 -3.24 17.98 -9.46
C LYS A 109 -3.10 17.40 -8.04
N LYS A 110 -2.79 18.26 -7.06
CA LYS A 110 -2.75 17.86 -5.63
C LYS A 110 -4.12 17.45 -5.11
N VAL A 111 -5.18 18.20 -5.45
CA VAL A 111 -6.57 17.87 -5.08
C VAL A 111 -6.99 16.52 -5.66
N TRP A 112 -6.67 16.23 -6.92
CA TRP A 112 -6.92 14.92 -7.52
C TRP A 112 -6.16 13.79 -6.81
N PHE A 113 -4.88 14.02 -6.54
CA PHE A 113 -4.00 13.00 -5.93
C PHE A 113 -4.42 12.65 -4.50
N ALA A 114 -4.75 13.65 -3.72
CA ALA A 114 -5.13 13.48 -2.32
C ALA A 114 -6.63 13.15 -2.12
N ASN A 115 -7.42 13.05 -3.19
CA ASN A 115 -8.87 12.96 -3.14
C ASN A 115 -9.49 14.06 -2.27
N GLY A 116 -8.98 15.29 -2.38
CA GLY A 116 -9.47 16.45 -1.66
C GLY A 116 -8.42 17.52 -1.39
N ILE A 117 -8.81 18.50 -0.58
CA ILE A 117 -8.01 19.70 -0.28
C ILE A 117 -6.92 19.48 0.79
N HIS A 118 -6.76 18.27 1.28
CA HIS A 118 -5.78 17.92 2.32
C HIS A 118 -4.73 16.96 1.78
N HIS A 119 -3.50 17.13 2.24
CA HIS A 119 -2.41 16.23 1.89
C HIS A 119 -2.73 14.79 2.34
N HIS A 120 -2.56 13.82 1.44
CA HIS A 120 -2.95 12.43 1.66
C HIS A 120 -2.24 11.76 2.85
N TYR A 121 -1.03 12.21 3.20
CA TYR A 121 -0.22 11.66 4.28
C TYR A 121 -0.26 12.50 5.56
N SER A 122 0.04 13.82 5.50
CA SER A 122 0.10 14.69 6.69
C SER A 122 -1.28 15.12 7.18
N ASN A 123 -2.34 14.98 6.37
CA ASN A 123 -3.70 15.46 6.63
C ASN A 123 -3.84 17.00 6.66
N ASP A 124 -2.78 17.75 6.40
CA ASP A 124 -2.80 19.20 6.41
C ASP A 124 -3.49 19.76 5.16
N LYS A 125 -4.24 20.83 5.33
CA LYS A 125 -4.84 21.55 4.21
C LYS A 125 -3.77 22.14 3.30
N PHE A 126 -3.93 21.98 1.99
CA PHE A 126 -3.06 22.59 1.00
C PHE A 126 -3.14 24.12 1.04
N VAL A 127 -1.99 24.77 1.02
CA VAL A 127 -1.88 26.21 0.84
C VAL A 127 -1.73 26.51 -0.65
N PRO A 128 -2.65 27.26 -1.28
CA PRO A 128 -2.50 27.62 -2.69
C PRO A 128 -1.33 28.58 -2.91
N GLU A 129 -0.59 28.40 -4.01
CA GLU A 129 0.51 29.29 -4.43
C GLU A 129 0.05 30.36 -5.42
N PHE A 130 -1.25 30.48 -5.62
CA PHE A 130 -1.93 31.53 -6.37
C PHE A 130 -2.90 32.29 -5.46
N THR A 131 -3.30 33.50 -5.84
CA THR A 131 -4.17 34.34 -5.02
C THR A 131 -5.66 34.08 -5.30
N GLU A 132 -6.51 34.38 -4.31
CA GLU A 132 -7.98 34.37 -4.49
C GLU A 132 -8.41 35.28 -5.64
N GLY A 133 -7.84 36.51 -5.71
CA GLY A 133 -8.11 37.44 -6.80
C GLY A 133 -7.82 36.84 -8.17
N TYR A 134 -6.69 36.15 -8.35
CA TYR A 134 -6.36 35.47 -9.60
C TYR A 134 -7.42 34.41 -9.97
N LEU A 135 -7.83 33.56 -9.02
CA LEU A 135 -8.86 32.56 -9.29
C LEU A 135 -10.17 33.21 -9.71
N LEU A 136 -10.60 34.28 -9.03
CA LEU A 136 -11.83 35.01 -9.38
C LEU A 136 -11.75 35.66 -10.76
N ASP A 137 -10.62 36.30 -11.09
CA ASP A 137 -10.38 36.89 -12.42
C ASP A 137 -10.46 35.78 -13.51
N VAL A 138 -9.90 34.61 -13.28
CA VAL A 138 -10.00 33.49 -14.23
C VAL A 138 -11.43 32.99 -14.36
N ILE A 139 -12.14 32.81 -13.26
CA ILE A 139 -13.57 32.40 -13.26
C ILE A 139 -14.43 33.37 -14.05
N GLU A 140 -14.20 34.67 -13.92
CA GLU A 140 -14.96 35.73 -14.65
C GLU A 140 -14.76 35.68 -16.17
N THR A 141 -13.65 35.09 -16.65
CA THR A 141 -13.42 34.88 -18.10
C THR A 141 -14.22 33.73 -18.69
N ILE A 142 -14.77 32.86 -17.86
CA ILE A 142 -15.49 31.66 -18.27
C ILE A 142 -16.99 31.88 -18.22
N PRO A 143 -17.73 31.54 -19.30
CA PRO A 143 -19.19 31.67 -19.32
C PRO A 143 -19.86 30.96 -18.12
N GLU A 144 -20.80 31.68 -17.49
CA GLU A 144 -21.45 31.23 -16.24
C GLU A 144 -22.17 29.87 -16.41
N GLU A 145 -22.72 29.61 -17.57
CA GLU A 145 -23.38 28.34 -17.92
C GLU A 145 -22.45 27.11 -17.82
N LYS A 146 -21.14 27.30 -17.90
CA LYS A 146 -20.16 26.20 -17.73
C LYS A 146 -20.09 25.66 -16.31
N PHE A 147 -20.43 26.51 -15.35
CA PHE A 147 -20.41 26.11 -13.94
C PHE A 147 -21.74 25.48 -13.48
N GLY A 148 -22.85 25.71 -14.18
CA GLY A 148 -24.13 25.09 -13.84
C GLY A 148 -24.46 25.21 -12.34
N ASP A 149 -24.71 24.07 -11.69
CA ASP A 149 -25.05 23.98 -10.26
C ASP A 149 -23.89 24.35 -9.29
N LEU A 150 -22.69 24.60 -9.81
CA LEU A 150 -21.57 25.13 -9.02
C LEU A 150 -21.66 26.66 -8.80
N ASN A 151 -22.43 27.38 -9.60
CA ASN A 151 -22.52 28.85 -9.50
C ASN A 151 -22.84 29.37 -8.10
N PRO A 152 -23.84 28.85 -7.37
CA PRO A 152 -24.14 29.30 -6.01
C PRO A 152 -23.06 28.94 -5.00
N LEU A 153 -22.20 27.99 -5.30
CA LEU A 153 -21.16 27.45 -4.40
C LEU A 153 -19.79 28.13 -4.53
N ARG A 154 -19.60 29.01 -5.52
CA ARG A 154 -18.30 29.69 -5.78
C ARG A 154 -17.72 30.38 -4.56
N GLY A 155 -18.53 31.08 -3.78
CA GLY A 155 -18.08 31.74 -2.56
C GLY A 155 -17.61 30.78 -1.48
N GLU A 156 -18.26 29.62 -1.34
CA GLU A 156 -17.85 28.57 -0.41
C GLU A 156 -16.57 27.86 -0.90
N VAL A 157 -16.46 27.64 -2.19
CA VAL A 157 -15.23 27.08 -2.81
C VAL A 157 -14.03 28.00 -2.55
N CYS A 158 -14.15 29.32 -2.79
CA CYS A 158 -13.08 30.27 -2.51
C CYS A 158 -12.70 30.25 -1.02
N LYS A 159 -13.67 30.30 -0.11
CA LYS A 159 -13.38 30.19 1.33
C LYS A 159 -12.71 28.87 1.68
N ALA A 160 -13.18 27.75 1.12
CA ALA A 160 -12.58 26.45 1.38
C ALA A 160 -11.10 26.38 0.93
N ILE A 161 -10.75 27.02 -0.17
CA ILE A 161 -9.37 27.06 -0.68
C ILE A 161 -8.51 28.04 0.13
N PHE A 162 -8.96 29.28 0.35
CA PHE A 162 -8.09 30.38 0.80
C PHE A 162 -8.18 30.72 2.30
N ASP A 163 -9.28 30.39 3.00
CA ASP A 163 -9.38 30.70 4.43
C ASP A 163 -8.60 29.65 5.27
N PRO A 164 -7.47 30.05 5.89
CA PRO A 164 -6.66 29.10 6.66
C PRO A 164 -7.32 28.65 7.97
N ALA A 165 -8.41 29.29 8.39
CA ALA A 165 -9.14 28.91 9.59
C ALA A 165 -10.13 27.78 9.34
N LEU A 166 -10.57 27.59 8.09
CA LEU A 166 -11.52 26.55 7.70
C LEU A 166 -10.80 25.28 7.23
N TYR A 167 -11.31 24.13 7.63
CA TYR A 167 -10.85 22.82 7.17
C TYR A 167 -9.33 22.61 7.35
N LYS A 168 -8.78 22.96 8.52
CA LYS A 168 -7.33 22.98 8.78
C LYS A 168 -6.64 21.63 8.57
N THR A 169 -7.29 20.56 9.02
CA THR A 169 -6.78 19.21 8.91
C THR A 169 -7.92 18.23 8.62
N ARG A 170 -7.66 17.24 7.77
CA ARG A 170 -8.64 16.19 7.48
C ARG A 170 -8.94 15.35 8.71
N LEU A 171 -7.90 14.91 9.41
CA LEU A 171 -7.94 14.02 10.56
C LEU A 171 -7.09 14.59 11.69
N ASN A 172 -7.69 14.93 12.82
CA ASN A 172 -6.98 15.30 14.04
C ASN A 172 -6.98 14.15 15.04
N GLN A 173 -5.82 13.85 15.61
CA GLN A 173 -5.60 12.80 16.62
C GLN A 173 -4.93 13.36 17.88
N THR A 174 -4.97 14.68 18.09
CA THR A 174 -4.35 15.34 19.25
C THR A 174 -5.09 15.00 20.53
N ALA A 175 -4.40 14.38 21.47
CA ALA A 175 -4.99 14.00 22.75
C ALA A 175 -5.50 15.23 23.54
N GLY A 176 -6.71 15.13 24.07
CA GLY A 176 -7.35 16.18 24.89
C GLY A 176 -8.17 17.19 24.09
N GLU A 177 -8.23 17.08 22.76
CA GLU A 177 -9.13 17.82 21.91
C GLU A 177 -10.39 17.02 21.57
N ASP A 178 -11.47 17.68 21.16
CA ASP A 178 -12.60 17.02 20.53
C ASP A 178 -12.22 16.66 19.10
N LEU A 179 -11.89 15.39 18.87
CA LEU A 179 -11.35 14.90 17.60
C LEU A 179 -12.36 15.05 16.46
N ILE A 180 -13.66 15.01 16.75
CA ILE A 180 -14.73 15.18 15.76
C ILE A 180 -14.84 16.66 15.35
N ALA A 181 -14.90 17.56 16.33
CA ALA A 181 -15.04 18.99 16.06
C ALA A 181 -13.82 19.61 15.37
N THR A 182 -12.66 18.99 15.51
CA THR A 182 -11.38 19.50 14.98
C THR A 182 -10.90 18.77 13.71
N SER A 183 -11.61 17.72 13.27
CA SER A 183 -11.37 17.04 11.98
C SER A 183 -12.35 17.55 10.91
N SER A 184 -11.88 17.58 9.66
CA SER A 184 -12.68 18.09 8.51
C SER A 184 -13.29 16.96 7.67
N ASN A 185 -13.04 15.68 8.00
CA ASN A 185 -13.67 14.58 7.30
C ASN A 185 -15.20 14.60 7.46
N ASN A 186 -15.92 14.03 6.51
CA ASN A 186 -17.38 14.15 6.41
C ASN A 186 -18.13 12.96 7.00
N TYR A 187 -17.62 12.38 8.08
CA TYR A 187 -18.24 11.24 8.77
C TYR A 187 -19.26 11.65 9.83
N TYR A 188 -19.17 12.91 10.30
CA TYR A 188 -19.96 13.43 11.40
C TYR A 188 -20.47 14.84 11.09
N GLU A 189 -21.66 15.18 11.56
CA GLU A 189 -22.23 16.53 11.35
C GLU A 189 -23.04 17.00 12.54
N GLY A 190 -22.67 18.14 13.12
CA GLY A 190 -23.39 18.75 14.25
C GLY A 190 -23.31 17.96 15.55
N VAL A 191 -22.32 17.08 15.71
CA VAL A 191 -22.14 16.22 16.87
C VAL A 191 -20.78 16.44 17.53
N THR A 192 -20.67 16.18 18.83
CA THR A 192 -19.42 16.16 19.57
C THR A 192 -18.89 14.73 19.71
N GLN A 193 -17.60 14.60 20.00
CA GLN A 193 -16.98 13.28 20.26
C GLN A 193 -17.73 12.50 21.35
N ALA A 194 -18.06 13.15 22.48
CA ALA A 194 -18.79 12.50 23.57
C ALA A 194 -20.19 11.97 23.16
N GLU A 195 -20.89 12.72 22.30
CA GLU A 195 -22.19 12.29 21.77
C GLU A 195 -22.04 11.05 20.86
N VAL A 196 -21.00 11.04 20.00
CA VAL A 196 -20.72 9.90 19.11
C VAL A 196 -20.35 8.65 19.91
N GLU A 197 -19.43 8.79 20.86
CA GLU A 197 -18.99 7.67 21.71
C GLU A 197 -20.16 7.07 22.48
N LYS A 198 -21.01 7.92 23.08
CA LYS A 198 -22.19 7.47 23.80
C LYS A 198 -23.20 6.78 22.87
N PHE A 199 -23.49 7.37 21.70
CA PHE A 199 -24.45 6.85 20.74
C PHE A 199 -24.11 5.40 20.34
N TYR A 200 -22.86 5.14 19.97
CA TYR A 200 -22.44 3.82 19.58
C TYR A 200 -22.24 2.86 20.76
N ALA A 201 -21.82 3.35 21.93
CA ALA A 201 -21.76 2.50 23.14
C ALA A 201 -23.13 1.95 23.54
N ASP A 202 -24.18 2.78 23.38
CA ASP A 202 -25.56 2.38 23.70
C ASP A 202 -26.12 1.33 22.68
N MET A 203 -25.51 1.20 21.49
CA MET A 203 -25.93 0.22 20.46
C MET A 203 -25.29 -1.16 20.61
N VAL A 204 -24.13 -1.26 21.29
CA VAL A 204 -23.36 -2.50 21.38
C VAL A 204 -24.07 -3.53 22.25
N ASP A 205 -24.38 -4.71 21.69
CA ASP A 205 -24.73 -5.89 22.48
C ASP A 205 -23.46 -6.63 22.92
N HIS A 206 -23.09 -6.47 24.19
CA HIS A 206 -21.92 -7.11 24.77
C HIS A 206 -22.01 -8.64 24.89
N ASN A 207 -23.19 -9.24 24.64
CA ASN A 207 -23.39 -10.68 24.64
C ASN A 207 -23.35 -11.26 23.22
N ASP A 208 -23.26 -10.44 22.18
CA ASP A 208 -23.15 -10.91 20.80
C ASP A 208 -21.73 -11.46 20.56
N PRO A 209 -21.57 -12.77 20.25
CA PRO A 209 -20.28 -13.34 19.94
C PRO A 209 -19.75 -12.93 18.56
N GLU A 210 -20.64 -12.40 17.70
CA GLU A 210 -20.36 -11.98 16.32
C GLU A 210 -20.75 -10.50 16.12
N PRO A 211 -20.13 -9.55 16.84
CA PRO A 211 -20.56 -8.16 16.83
C PRO A 211 -20.33 -7.51 15.46
N ILE A 212 -21.37 -6.86 14.92
CA ILE A 212 -21.22 -6.05 13.71
C ILE A 212 -20.35 -4.81 13.98
N SER A 213 -19.73 -4.27 12.93
CA SER A 213 -18.94 -3.01 12.99
C SER A 213 -19.89 -1.80 12.98
N TYR A 214 -20.54 -1.52 14.12
CA TYR A 214 -21.54 -0.45 14.24
C TYR A 214 -21.02 0.89 13.72
N GLY A 215 -21.74 1.48 12.77
CA GLY A 215 -21.42 2.78 12.18
C GLY A 215 -20.47 2.76 11.00
N LEU A 216 -19.97 1.59 10.57
CA LEU A 216 -18.96 1.45 9.52
C LEU A 216 -19.37 2.13 8.22
N ASN A 217 -20.62 2.01 7.79
CA ASN A 217 -21.16 2.46 6.52
C ASN A 217 -22.21 3.57 6.68
N SER A 218 -21.96 4.53 7.56
CA SER A 218 -22.92 5.63 7.80
C SER A 218 -22.23 6.92 8.20
N LYS A 219 -22.88 8.05 7.91
CA LYS A 219 -22.58 9.37 8.50
C LYS A 219 -23.49 9.56 9.71
N LEU A 220 -22.94 9.98 10.84
CA LEU A 220 -23.75 10.34 12.02
C LEU A 220 -24.03 11.84 12.03
N VAL A 221 -25.29 12.21 12.05
CA VAL A 221 -25.75 13.60 12.02
C VAL A 221 -26.67 13.90 13.21
N LYS A 222 -26.72 15.19 13.59
CA LYS A 222 -27.67 15.67 14.58
C LYS A 222 -28.73 16.52 13.91
N GLU A 223 -29.91 15.94 13.69
CA GLU A 223 -31.06 16.60 13.07
C GLU A 223 -32.10 16.95 14.14
N ASN A 224 -32.43 18.24 14.28
CA ASN A 224 -33.39 18.72 15.28
C ASN A 224 -33.11 18.21 16.72
N GLY A 225 -31.84 18.13 17.09
CA GLY A 225 -31.39 17.65 18.39
C GLY A 225 -31.37 16.12 18.57
N VAL A 226 -31.71 15.35 17.54
CA VAL A 226 -31.73 13.89 17.55
C VAL A 226 -30.55 13.35 16.73
N LEU A 227 -29.81 12.40 17.28
CA LEU A 227 -28.72 11.70 16.58
C LEU A 227 -29.33 10.66 15.64
N LYS A 228 -28.83 10.66 14.39
CA LYS A 228 -29.32 9.77 13.34
C LYS A 228 -28.21 9.34 12.40
N GLU A 229 -28.18 8.09 12.03
CA GLU A 229 -27.29 7.60 10.97
C GLU A 229 -27.91 7.83 9.58
N ARG A 230 -27.13 8.42 8.68
CA ARG A 230 -27.38 8.42 7.24
C ARG A 230 -26.59 7.28 6.62
N VAL A 231 -27.25 6.15 6.43
CA VAL A 231 -26.61 4.93 5.94
C VAL A 231 -26.25 5.06 4.46
N TRP A 232 -25.06 4.62 4.10
CA TRP A 232 -24.54 4.58 2.74
C TRP A 232 -25.01 3.32 2.03
N LYS A 233 -26.06 3.47 1.23
CA LYS A 233 -26.73 2.37 0.55
C LYS A 233 -27.59 2.85 -0.62
N VAL A 234 -28.11 1.95 -1.42
CA VAL A 234 -29.16 2.26 -2.41
C VAL A 234 -30.37 2.87 -1.70
N GLY A 235 -30.84 4.00 -2.21
CA GLY A 235 -31.92 4.79 -1.61
C GLY A 235 -31.54 5.55 -0.33
N GLY A 236 -30.28 5.51 0.08
CA GLY A 236 -29.71 6.27 1.19
C GLY A 236 -28.69 7.33 0.72
N MET A 237 -27.79 7.72 1.62
CA MET A 237 -26.68 8.60 1.26
C MET A 237 -25.77 7.88 0.25
N TYR A 238 -25.22 8.60 -0.73
CA TYR A 238 -24.41 8.13 -1.85
C TYR A 238 -25.13 7.19 -2.84
N SER A 239 -26.47 7.10 -2.79
CA SER A 239 -27.26 6.20 -3.65
C SER A 239 -26.89 6.28 -5.14
N PRO A 240 -26.74 7.47 -5.77
CA PRO A 240 -26.45 7.51 -7.21
C PRO A 240 -25.15 6.83 -7.61
N ALA A 241 -24.11 6.89 -6.78
CA ALA A 241 -22.85 6.20 -7.01
C ALA A 241 -22.96 4.70 -6.69
N ILE A 242 -23.61 4.36 -5.56
CA ILE A 242 -23.79 2.97 -5.12
C ILE A 242 -24.65 2.18 -6.13
N GLU A 243 -25.69 2.80 -6.72
CA GLU A 243 -26.49 2.16 -7.77
C GLU A 243 -25.66 1.81 -9.02
N LYS A 244 -24.65 2.64 -9.36
CA LYS A 244 -23.71 2.32 -10.43
C LYS A 244 -22.76 1.20 -10.07
N ILE A 245 -22.27 1.18 -8.82
CA ILE A 245 -21.45 0.07 -8.30
C ILE A 245 -22.26 -1.22 -8.40
N VAL A 246 -23.50 -1.24 -7.91
CA VAL A 246 -24.40 -2.41 -7.98
C VAL A 246 -24.63 -2.86 -9.40
N TYR A 247 -24.90 -1.93 -10.33
CA TYR A 247 -25.08 -2.25 -11.76
C TYR A 247 -23.88 -3.04 -12.33
N TRP A 248 -22.67 -2.59 -12.04
CA TRP A 248 -21.47 -3.27 -12.53
C TRP A 248 -21.18 -4.57 -11.79
N LEU A 249 -21.48 -4.65 -10.49
CA LEU A 249 -21.40 -5.89 -9.74
C LEU A 249 -22.41 -6.95 -10.25
N GLU A 250 -23.59 -6.56 -10.66
CA GLU A 250 -24.56 -7.47 -11.29
C GLU A 250 -24.05 -8.01 -12.66
N LYS A 251 -23.31 -7.19 -13.42
CA LYS A 251 -22.60 -7.66 -14.63
C LYS A 251 -21.47 -8.63 -14.28
N ALA A 252 -20.66 -8.30 -13.29
CA ALA A 252 -19.60 -9.17 -12.80
C ALA A 252 -20.16 -10.52 -12.30
N GLN A 253 -21.24 -10.50 -11.55
CA GLN A 253 -21.93 -11.71 -11.06
C GLN A 253 -22.39 -12.63 -12.21
N ALA A 254 -22.83 -12.05 -13.32
CA ALA A 254 -23.33 -12.83 -14.45
C ALA A 254 -22.25 -13.70 -15.11
N VAL A 255 -20.97 -13.26 -15.09
CA VAL A 255 -19.83 -14.00 -15.66
C VAL A 255 -19.00 -14.75 -14.62
N ALA A 256 -19.15 -14.44 -13.34
CA ALA A 256 -18.44 -15.11 -12.25
C ALA A 256 -18.92 -16.56 -12.07
N THR A 257 -18.01 -17.41 -11.63
CA THR A 257 -18.29 -18.80 -11.19
C THR A 257 -18.37 -18.90 -9.67
N GLU A 258 -18.88 -20.01 -9.15
CA GLU A 258 -18.86 -20.25 -7.70
C GLU A 258 -17.44 -20.56 -7.19
N PRO A 259 -17.06 -20.12 -5.98
CA PRO A 259 -17.91 -19.47 -4.97
C PRO A 259 -18.05 -17.94 -5.13
N GLN A 260 -17.30 -17.33 -6.02
CA GLN A 260 -17.24 -15.86 -6.17
C GLN A 260 -18.59 -15.25 -6.56
N LYS A 261 -19.34 -15.95 -7.40
CA LYS A 261 -20.71 -15.53 -7.78
C LYS A 261 -21.62 -15.30 -6.57
N SER A 262 -21.57 -16.20 -5.60
CA SER A 262 -22.32 -16.09 -4.34
C SER A 262 -21.79 -14.96 -3.46
N ASN A 263 -20.47 -14.71 -3.45
CA ASN A 263 -19.86 -13.62 -2.71
C ASN A 263 -20.27 -12.26 -3.30
N ILE A 264 -20.28 -12.12 -4.62
CA ILE A 264 -20.77 -10.89 -5.28
C ILE A 264 -22.25 -10.65 -4.94
N ALA A 265 -23.08 -11.69 -4.89
CA ALA A 265 -24.48 -11.57 -4.50
C ALA A 265 -24.65 -11.00 -3.08
N ALA A 266 -23.85 -11.47 -2.12
CA ALA A 266 -23.86 -10.96 -0.74
C ALA A 266 -23.44 -9.49 -0.66
N LEU A 267 -22.43 -9.08 -1.45
CA LEU A 267 -21.99 -7.70 -1.54
C LEU A 267 -23.08 -6.79 -2.16
N ILE A 268 -23.75 -7.25 -3.21
CA ILE A 268 -24.89 -6.53 -3.82
C ILE A 268 -26.02 -6.34 -2.79
N GLU A 269 -26.34 -7.38 -2.01
CA GLU A 269 -27.36 -7.30 -0.96
C GLU A 269 -26.97 -6.30 0.13
N TYR A 270 -25.70 -6.30 0.56
CA TYR A 270 -25.17 -5.30 1.47
C TYR A 270 -25.36 -3.87 0.94
N TYR A 271 -25.00 -3.59 -0.31
CA TYR A 271 -25.18 -2.26 -0.90
C TYR A 271 -26.65 -1.86 -1.04
N LYS A 272 -27.54 -2.81 -1.29
CA LYS A 272 -28.99 -2.55 -1.39
C LYS A 272 -29.64 -2.28 -0.02
N THR A 273 -29.25 -3.01 1.00
CA THR A 273 -29.86 -2.94 2.34
C THR A 273 -29.14 -2.01 3.32
N GLY A 274 -27.82 -1.90 3.19
CA GLY A 274 -26.94 -1.27 4.17
C GLY A 274 -26.73 -2.12 5.44
N ASP A 275 -27.17 -3.38 5.42
CA ASP A 275 -27.09 -4.29 6.57
C ASP A 275 -25.66 -4.81 6.75
N LEU A 276 -25.04 -4.52 7.88
CA LEU A 276 -23.68 -4.95 8.20
C LEU A 276 -23.55 -6.47 8.40
N ARG A 277 -24.65 -7.19 8.68
CA ARG A 277 -24.64 -8.67 8.68
C ARG A 277 -24.44 -9.24 7.28
N GLU A 278 -24.98 -8.57 6.25
CA GLU A 278 -24.73 -8.94 4.87
C GLU A 278 -23.26 -8.68 4.48
N PHE A 279 -22.67 -7.60 5.02
CA PHE A 279 -21.26 -7.34 4.84
C PHE A 279 -20.36 -8.38 5.51
N ASP A 280 -20.70 -8.81 6.74
CA ASP A 280 -20.01 -9.91 7.42
C ASP A 280 -20.12 -11.21 6.61
N ARG A 281 -21.30 -11.51 6.04
CA ARG A 281 -21.50 -12.68 5.17
C ARG A 281 -20.62 -12.63 3.92
N TYR A 282 -20.54 -11.47 3.28
CA TYR A 282 -19.62 -11.24 2.16
C TYR A 282 -18.16 -11.49 2.60
N ASN A 283 -17.72 -10.91 3.71
CA ASN A 283 -16.35 -11.05 4.21
C ASN A 283 -15.99 -12.52 4.51
N ILE A 284 -16.90 -13.26 5.14
CA ILE A 284 -16.71 -14.69 5.44
C ILE A 284 -16.59 -15.50 4.14
N GLY A 285 -17.48 -15.24 3.18
CA GLY A 285 -17.44 -15.88 1.87
C GLY A 285 -16.16 -15.56 1.12
N TRP A 286 -15.72 -14.30 1.15
CA TRP A 286 -14.50 -13.85 0.52
C TRP A 286 -13.24 -14.51 1.11
N VAL A 287 -13.14 -14.62 2.44
CA VAL A 287 -12.04 -15.33 3.11
C VAL A 287 -12.00 -16.80 2.73
N LYS A 288 -13.17 -17.45 2.63
CA LYS A 288 -13.29 -18.87 2.28
C LYS A 288 -13.01 -19.17 0.81
N ASP A 289 -13.11 -18.17 -0.06
CA ASP A 289 -12.79 -18.32 -1.48
C ASP A 289 -11.27 -18.37 -1.67
N THR A 290 -10.76 -19.57 -1.81
CA THR A 290 -9.32 -19.82 -2.06
C THR A 290 -9.04 -20.31 -3.46
N VAL A 291 -10.07 -20.43 -4.32
CA VAL A 291 -9.97 -21.05 -5.65
C VAL A 291 -10.14 -20.06 -6.81
N SER A 292 -10.80 -18.92 -6.59
CA SER A 292 -10.98 -17.91 -7.63
C SER A 292 -9.64 -17.27 -7.99
N ASN A 293 -9.32 -17.23 -9.30
CA ASN A 293 -8.11 -16.59 -9.81
C ASN A 293 -8.23 -15.07 -9.76
N VAL A 294 -9.35 -14.52 -10.28
CA VAL A 294 -9.69 -13.09 -10.14
C VAL A 294 -10.30 -12.86 -8.79
N ASP A 295 -9.82 -11.86 -8.07
CA ASP A 295 -10.33 -11.47 -6.76
C ASP A 295 -10.49 -9.94 -6.69
N PHE A 296 -11.19 -9.45 -5.68
CA PHE A 296 -11.43 -8.02 -5.55
C PHE A 296 -11.80 -7.63 -4.11
N VAL A 297 -11.56 -6.37 -3.81
CA VAL A 297 -12.10 -5.66 -2.65
C VAL A 297 -13.00 -4.55 -3.18
N ASN A 298 -14.17 -4.37 -2.61
CA ASN A 298 -15.07 -3.28 -2.98
C ASN A 298 -16.02 -3.02 -1.81
N GLY A 299 -15.96 -1.84 -1.21
CA GLY A 299 -16.80 -1.52 -0.06
C GLY A 299 -16.28 -0.39 0.80
N PHE A 300 -16.92 -0.24 1.95
CA PHE A 300 -16.47 0.62 3.04
C PHE A 300 -15.60 -0.23 3.97
N ILE A 301 -14.28 -0.08 3.88
CA ILE A 301 -13.31 -1.08 4.38
C ILE A 301 -12.42 -0.52 5.50
N GLU A 302 -11.64 0.55 5.24
CA GLU A 302 -10.61 1.02 6.14
C GLU A 302 -11.09 2.17 7.02
N ASP A 303 -10.93 2.05 8.33
CA ASP A 303 -11.45 2.98 9.33
C ASP A 303 -10.41 3.97 9.90
N TYR A 304 -9.16 3.87 9.50
CA TYR A 304 -8.10 4.78 9.98
C TYR A 304 -8.28 6.23 9.52
N GLY A 305 -9.15 6.52 8.57
CA GLY A 305 -9.56 7.87 8.16
C GLY A 305 -10.58 8.51 9.10
N ASP A 306 -11.12 7.78 10.05
CA ASP A 306 -12.00 8.29 11.11
C ASP A 306 -11.20 8.50 12.41
N PRO A 307 -11.27 9.66 13.06
CA PRO A 307 -10.57 9.90 14.32
C PRO A 307 -10.95 8.93 15.46
N LEU A 308 -12.12 8.30 15.37
CA LEU A 308 -12.60 7.31 16.33
C LEU A 308 -12.46 5.85 15.83
N GLY A 309 -11.91 5.63 14.63
CA GLY A 309 -11.71 4.29 14.06
C GLY A 309 -13.03 3.51 13.88
N ARG A 310 -14.08 4.16 13.44
CA ARG A 310 -15.43 3.59 13.35
C ARG A 310 -16.05 3.63 11.97
N LYS A 311 -15.85 4.73 11.25
CA LYS A 311 -16.38 4.96 9.90
C LYS A 311 -15.35 4.53 8.87
N ALA A 312 -15.79 3.75 7.88
CA ALA A 312 -14.88 3.27 6.88
C ALA A 312 -14.88 4.11 5.60
N SER A 313 -13.71 4.33 5.04
CA SER A 313 -13.53 4.87 3.69
C SER A 313 -13.94 3.84 2.65
N TRP A 314 -14.45 4.36 1.52
CA TRP A 314 -14.76 3.52 0.37
C TRP A 314 -13.51 3.24 -0.45
N GLU A 315 -13.32 1.96 -0.80
CA GLU A 315 -12.23 1.51 -1.66
C GLU A 315 -12.63 0.42 -2.62
N GLY A 316 -11.85 0.26 -3.68
CA GLY A 316 -11.96 -0.82 -4.64
C GLY A 316 -10.58 -1.24 -5.16
N ILE A 317 -10.32 -2.54 -5.14
CA ILE A 317 -9.13 -3.16 -5.73
C ILE A 317 -9.59 -4.35 -6.55
N VAL A 318 -9.13 -4.45 -7.80
CA VAL A 318 -9.35 -5.62 -8.65
C VAL A 318 -8.01 -6.25 -8.97
N ASN A 319 -7.90 -7.54 -8.79
CA ASN A 319 -6.64 -8.25 -8.94
C ASN A 319 -6.86 -9.69 -9.42
N PHE A 320 -5.78 -10.35 -9.77
CA PHE A 320 -5.72 -11.80 -10.00
C PHE A 320 -4.39 -12.35 -9.51
N MET A 321 -4.34 -13.67 -9.30
CA MET A 321 -3.14 -14.31 -8.78
C MET A 321 -1.97 -14.17 -9.74
N ASP A 322 -0.82 -13.71 -9.22
CA ASP A 322 0.45 -13.83 -9.91
C ASP A 322 0.94 -15.28 -9.81
N LYS A 323 0.77 -16.03 -10.90
CA LYS A 323 1.07 -17.46 -10.93
C LYS A 323 2.55 -17.76 -10.70
N GLU A 324 3.44 -16.91 -11.20
CA GLU A 324 4.89 -17.10 -11.06
C GLU A 324 5.31 -16.83 -9.61
N ALA A 325 4.86 -15.72 -9.03
CA ALA A 325 5.15 -15.39 -7.64
C ALA A 325 4.47 -16.38 -6.67
N CYS A 326 3.23 -16.79 -6.93
CA CYS A 326 2.56 -17.82 -6.13
C CYS A 326 3.30 -19.16 -6.16
N HIS A 327 3.80 -19.59 -7.33
CA HIS A 327 4.63 -20.79 -7.43
C HIS A 327 5.90 -20.65 -6.59
N ARG A 328 6.54 -19.48 -6.56
CA ARG A 328 7.71 -19.19 -5.72
C ARG A 328 7.38 -19.37 -4.23
N THR A 329 6.29 -18.80 -3.76
CA THR A 329 5.84 -18.93 -2.35
C THR A 329 5.40 -20.36 -2.00
N GLU A 330 4.79 -21.09 -2.94
CA GLU A 330 4.46 -22.52 -2.77
C GLU A 330 5.72 -23.37 -2.59
N VAL A 331 6.74 -23.18 -3.42
CA VAL A 331 8.01 -23.91 -3.30
C VAL A 331 8.65 -23.65 -1.93
N ILE A 332 8.63 -22.40 -1.45
CA ILE A 332 9.12 -22.03 -0.12
C ILE A 332 8.30 -22.74 0.96
N SER A 333 6.98 -22.68 0.88
CA SER A 333 6.05 -23.25 1.86
C SER A 333 6.15 -24.77 1.93
N ASP A 334 6.25 -25.45 0.81
CA ASP A 334 6.42 -26.92 0.73
C ASP A 334 7.72 -27.39 1.36
N ASN A 335 8.73 -26.53 1.41
CA ASN A 335 10.01 -26.78 2.06
C ASN A 335 10.11 -26.19 3.48
N ALA A 336 9.04 -25.69 4.06
CA ALA A 336 9.04 -24.99 5.35
C ALA A 336 9.65 -25.83 6.48
N GLN A 337 9.36 -27.12 6.54
CA GLN A 337 9.94 -28.02 7.54
C GLN A 337 11.45 -28.18 7.35
N TRP A 338 11.94 -28.27 6.10
CA TRP A 338 13.37 -28.34 5.84
C TRP A 338 14.08 -27.07 6.35
N PHE A 339 13.54 -25.90 6.08
CA PHE A 339 14.08 -24.62 6.55
C PHE A 339 14.11 -24.53 8.07
N GLU A 340 13.05 -24.98 8.76
CA GLU A 340 13.00 -25.01 10.22
C GLU A 340 14.08 -25.95 10.80
N ASP A 341 14.17 -27.17 10.27
CA ASP A 341 15.09 -28.20 10.76
C ASP A 341 16.57 -27.85 10.55
N HIS A 342 16.88 -27.07 9.50
CA HIS A 342 18.24 -26.62 9.18
C HIS A 342 18.56 -25.21 9.68
N SER A 343 17.63 -24.57 10.39
CA SER A 343 17.85 -23.23 10.91
C SER A 343 18.97 -23.19 11.96
N PRO A 344 19.66 -22.06 12.13
CA PRO A 344 20.69 -21.90 13.16
C PRO A 344 20.11 -21.86 14.58
N VAL A 345 18.78 -21.85 14.72
CA VAL A 345 18.06 -21.84 15.99
C VAL A 345 18.37 -23.10 16.80
N ALA A 346 18.47 -22.98 18.12
CA ALA A 346 18.68 -24.12 19.00
C ALA A 346 17.55 -25.16 18.85
N PRO A 347 17.85 -26.46 18.79
CA PRO A 347 16.84 -27.49 18.54
C PRO A 347 15.61 -27.44 19.46
N ALA A 348 15.80 -27.04 20.73
CA ALA A 348 14.70 -26.91 21.69
C ALA A 348 13.66 -25.81 21.29
N TYR A 349 14.04 -24.88 20.46
CA TYR A 349 13.19 -23.76 20.03
C TYR A 349 12.74 -23.85 18.56
N ARG A 350 13.08 -24.95 17.87
CA ARG A 350 12.54 -25.26 16.54
C ARG A 350 11.17 -25.89 16.68
N LYS A 351 10.25 -25.59 15.76
CA LYS A 351 8.96 -26.27 15.67
C LYS A 351 9.13 -27.71 15.20
N GLU A 352 8.53 -28.66 15.91
CA GLU A 352 8.48 -30.06 15.47
C GLU A 352 7.72 -30.23 14.16
N LYS A 353 6.68 -29.42 13.94
CA LYS A 353 5.88 -29.44 12.73
C LYS A 353 5.51 -28.02 12.32
N VAL A 354 6.06 -27.60 11.18
CA VAL A 354 5.74 -26.32 10.55
C VAL A 354 4.54 -26.51 9.62
N LYS A 355 3.54 -25.64 9.76
CA LYS A 355 2.55 -25.45 8.69
C LYS A 355 3.08 -24.34 7.82
N GLY A 356 3.36 -24.62 6.55
CA GLY A 356 3.68 -23.61 5.57
C GLY A 356 2.53 -22.65 5.43
N VAL A 357 2.82 -21.36 5.41
CA VAL A 357 1.87 -20.29 5.10
C VAL A 357 2.22 -19.84 3.70
N SER A 358 1.33 -20.05 2.73
CA SER A 358 1.48 -19.45 1.41
C SER A 358 0.97 -18.02 1.49
N ALA A 359 1.85 -17.04 1.37
CA ALA A 359 1.45 -15.68 1.07
C ALA A 359 0.91 -15.65 -0.37
N LYS A 360 -0.26 -15.05 -0.58
CA LYS A 360 -0.78 -14.84 -1.93
C LYS A 360 -0.15 -13.59 -2.51
N VAL A 361 0.49 -13.74 -3.65
CA VAL A 361 1.00 -12.61 -4.44
C VAL A 361 0.02 -12.35 -5.57
N ILE A 362 -0.33 -11.07 -5.75
CA ILE A 362 -1.34 -10.66 -6.73
C ILE A 362 -0.80 -9.61 -7.71
N THR A 363 -1.38 -9.63 -8.90
CA THR A 363 -1.28 -8.55 -9.88
C THR A 363 -2.54 -7.70 -9.79
N VAL A 364 -2.41 -6.43 -9.43
CA VAL A 364 -3.51 -5.46 -9.42
C VAL A 364 -3.83 -5.04 -10.84
N ALA A 365 -5.12 -5.08 -11.19
CA ALA A 365 -5.66 -4.62 -12.47
C ALA A 365 -6.32 -3.25 -12.36
N MET A 366 -6.95 -2.91 -11.22
CA MET A 366 -7.63 -1.63 -11.02
C MET A 366 -7.58 -1.21 -9.56
N LEU A 367 -7.40 0.09 -9.34
CA LEU A 367 -7.41 0.76 -8.05
C LEU A 367 -8.52 1.82 -8.02
N GLY A 368 -9.21 1.97 -6.89
CA GLY A 368 -10.29 2.95 -6.71
C GLY A 368 -10.46 3.42 -5.27
N GLY A 369 -11.08 4.57 -5.08
CA GLY A 369 -11.35 5.14 -3.77
C GLY A 369 -10.09 5.42 -2.96
N ASP A 370 -10.03 4.94 -1.72
CA ASP A 370 -8.90 5.12 -0.79
C ASP A 370 -7.58 4.52 -1.31
N CYS A 371 -7.66 3.53 -2.20
CA CYS A 371 -6.49 2.90 -2.81
C CYS A 371 -5.97 3.62 -4.06
N TYR A 372 -6.52 4.78 -4.43
CA TYR A 372 -6.17 5.45 -5.68
C TYR A 372 -6.16 6.99 -5.53
N PRO A 373 -5.18 7.70 -6.08
CA PRO A 373 -3.93 7.28 -6.75
C PRO A 373 -2.85 6.68 -5.86
N ALA A 374 -2.78 7.07 -4.55
CA ALA A 374 -1.89 6.42 -3.60
C ALA A 374 -2.47 5.04 -3.23
N THR A 375 -1.61 4.01 -3.20
CA THR A 375 -2.07 2.63 -2.96
C THR A 375 -1.18 1.91 -1.96
N PRO A 376 -1.73 0.95 -1.17
CA PRO A 376 -0.93 0.06 -0.35
C PRO A 376 -0.12 -0.92 -1.23
N ILE A 377 0.95 -1.47 -0.69
CA ILE A 377 1.75 -2.52 -1.31
C ILE A 377 1.32 -3.93 -0.88
N GLY A 378 0.40 -4.00 0.06
CA GLY A 378 -0.19 -5.23 0.57
C GLY A 378 -1.47 -4.93 1.34
N ILE A 379 -2.33 -5.93 1.48
CA ILE A 379 -3.59 -5.86 2.23
C ILE A 379 -3.76 -7.09 3.11
N ASN A 380 -4.42 -6.91 4.25
CA ASN A 380 -4.77 -8.00 5.16
C ASN A 380 -6.19 -7.79 5.68
N LEU A 381 -7.16 -8.46 5.09
CA LEU A 381 -8.59 -8.29 5.32
C LEU A 381 -9.28 -9.63 5.66
N PRO A 382 -10.47 -9.59 6.29
CA PRO A 382 -11.26 -8.44 6.73
C PRO A 382 -10.75 -7.84 8.04
N ASN A 383 -11.24 -6.64 8.39
CA ASN A 383 -10.85 -5.95 9.64
C ASN A 383 -11.64 -6.42 10.87
N ALA A 384 -12.78 -7.12 10.70
CA ALA A 384 -13.58 -7.63 11.80
C ALA A 384 -12.87 -8.74 12.59
N ASP A 385 -12.47 -8.46 13.84
CA ASP A 385 -11.69 -9.37 14.68
C ASP A 385 -12.31 -10.74 14.87
N TRP A 386 -13.62 -10.83 15.06
CA TRP A 386 -14.30 -12.11 15.26
C TRP A 386 -14.26 -12.97 13.99
N ILE A 387 -14.38 -12.36 12.79
CA ILE A 387 -14.24 -13.07 11.50
C ILE A 387 -12.81 -13.58 11.34
N ARG A 388 -11.83 -12.74 11.63
CA ARG A 388 -10.40 -13.15 11.58
C ARG A 388 -10.13 -14.33 12.51
N LYS A 389 -10.68 -14.28 13.70
CA LYS A 389 -10.51 -15.35 14.70
C LYS A 389 -11.13 -16.66 14.27
N GLU A 390 -12.34 -16.64 13.70
CA GLU A 390 -13.10 -17.86 13.38
C GLU A 390 -12.85 -18.40 11.99
N TYR A 391 -12.66 -17.51 11.00
CA TYR A 391 -12.55 -17.86 9.59
C TYR A 391 -11.17 -17.54 9.00
N GLY A 392 -10.34 -16.74 9.68
CA GLY A 392 -9.04 -16.30 9.20
C GLY A 392 -9.10 -14.97 8.44
N SER A 393 -8.02 -14.67 7.73
CA SER A 393 -7.88 -13.49 6.87
C SER A 393 -7.15 -13.85 5.59
N LYS A 394 -7.31 -13.02 4.55
CA LYS A 394 -6.44 -13.05 3.38
C LYS A 394 -5.38 -11.96 3.52
N SER A 395 -4.12 -12.37 3.50
CA SER A 395 -2.95 -11.49 3.38
C SER A 395 -2.39 -11.64 1.98
N VAL A 396 -2.25 -10.52 1.28
CA VAL A 396 -1.73 -10.52 -0.09
C VAL A 396 -0.70 -9.41 -0.28
N THR A 397 0.31 -9.68 -1.09
CA THR A 397 1.33 -8.72 -1.53
C THR A 397 1.07 -8.34 -2.99
N ILE A 398 1.22 -7.06 -3.32
CA ILE A 398 0.92 -6.53 -4.66
C ILE A 398 2.23 -6.36 -5.44
N ASP A 399 2.57 -7.34 -6.27
CA ASP A 399 3.87 -7.39 -6.93
C ASP A 399 4.05 -6.33 -8.03
N ASN A 400 3.08 -6.16 -8.90
CA ASN A 400 3.21 -5.21 -10.02
C ASN A 400 3.27 -3.74 -9.56
N ILE A 401 2.72 -3.41 -8.42
CA ILE A 401 2.83 -2.08 -7.80
C ILE A 401 4.23 -1.87 -7.23
N THR A 402 4.77 -2.85 -6.51
CA THR A 402 6.16 -2.78 -6.02
C THR A 402 7.16 -2.75 -7.16
N TYR A 403 6.91 -3.51 -8.23
CA TYR A 403 7.71 -3.47 -9.45
C TYR A 403 7.69 -2.08 -10.12
N ALA A 404 6.52 -1.45 -10.21
CA ALA A 404 6.41 -0.12 -10.79
C ALA A 404 7.16 0.95 -9.97
N TYR A 405 7.14 0.86 -8.64
CA TYR A 405 7.98 1.71 -7.78
C TYR A 405 9.46 1.50 -8.03
N ASP A 406 9.91 0.25 -8.17
CA ASP A 406 11.31 -0.09 -8.45
C ASP A 406 11.74 0.49 -9.80
N MET A 407 10.95 0.27 -10.85
CA MET A 407 11.21 0.81 -12.20
C MET A 407 11.23 2.34 -12.23
N ALA A 408 10.36 3.00 -11.48
CA ALA A 408 10.35 4.47 -11.36
C ALA A 408 11.55 5.01 -10.56
N ALA A 409 12.19 4.18 -9.74
CA ALA A 409 13.40 4.54 -9.00
C ALA A 409 14.69 4.37 -9.83
N HIS A 410 14.67 3.59 -10.91
CA HIS A 410 15.85 3.41 -11.75
C HIS A 410 16.37 4.73 -12.32
N GLY A 411 17.67 4.96 -12.20
CA GLY A 411 18.31 6.16 -12.74
C GLY A 411 18.00 7.46 -12.01
N ASN A 412 17.42 7.40 -10.81
CA ASN A 412 17.14 8.58 -9.97
C ASN A 412 18.38 9.13 -9.24
N GLY A 413 19.55 8.52 -9.44
CA GLY A 413 20.83 8.92 -8.82
C GLY A 413 21.06 8.37 -7.41
N PHE A 414 20.09 7.62 -6.84
CA PHE A 414 20.20 7.11 -5.48
C PHE A 414 21.35 6.12 -5.30
N ASN A 415 21.47 5.13 -6.19
CA ASN A 415 22.56 4.14 -6.14
C ASN A 415 23.92 4.78 -6.39
N GLU A 416 24.01 5.75 -7.30
CA GLU A 416 25.23 6.52 -7.57
C GLU A 416 25.65 7.35 -6.36
N GLU A 417 24.70 7.90 -5.61
CA GLU A 417 24.98 8.72 -4.45
C GLU A 417 25.37 7.91 -3.21
N PHE A 418 24.71 6.77 -2.95
CA PHE A 418 24.85 6.06 -1.68
C PHE A 418 25.65 4.76 -1.76
N VAL A 419 25.85 4.18 -2.95
CA VAL A 419 26.59 2.92 -3.13
C VAL A 419 27.98 3.22 -3.71
N LEU A 420 29.02 3.00 -2.91
CA LEU A 420 30.40 3.38 -3.27
C LEU A 420 30.94 2.58 -4.47
N ARG A 421 30.77 1.25 -4.44
CA ARG A 421 31.41 0.35 -5.40
C ARG A 421 30.52 0.12 -6.63
N ALA A 422 31.10 0.29 -7.82
CA ALA A 422 30.39 0.04 -9.08
C ALA A 422 29.86 -1.41 -9.19
N GLY A 423 30.67 -2.39 -8.74
CA GLY A 423 30.25 -3.79 -8.75
C GLY A 423 29.05 -4.08 -7.86
N ASP A 424 28.94 -3.40 -6.71
CA ASP A 424 27.77 -3.54 -5.83
C ASP A 424 26.52 -2.93 -6.50
N ARG A 425 26.67 -1.77 -7.20
CA ARG A 425 25.57 -1.18 -7.98
C ARG A 425 25.08 -2.13 -9.08
N GLU A 426 25.99 -2.71 -9.86
CA GLU A 426 25.63 -3.67 -10.93
C GLU A 426 24.86 -4.89 -10.40
N VAL A 427 25.27 -5.42 -9.25
CA VAL A 427 24.61 -6.58 -8.63
C VAL A 427 23.26 -6.17 -8.07
N MET A 428 23.14 -5.00 -7.43
CA MET A 428 21.89 -4.45 -6.92
C MET A 428 20.89 -4.15 -8.05
N ASP A 429 21.34 -3.53 -9.14
CA ASP A 429 20.49 -3.24 -10.29
C ASP A 429 19.97 -4.53 -10.96
N LYS A 430 20.82 -5.57 -11.03
CA LYS A 430 20.46 -6.82 -11.68
C LYS A 430 19.55 -7.74 -10.83
N TYR A 431 19.80 -7.80 -9.54
CA TYR A 431 19.18 -8.80 -8.67
C TYR A 431 18.40 -8.21 -7.50
N GLY A 432 18.41 -6.89 -7.31
CA GLY A 432 17.82 -6.23 -6.16
C GLY A 432 16.32 -6.53 -6.01
N LYS A 433 15.57 -6.50 -7.11
CA LYS A 433 14.13 -6.82 -7.09
C LYS A 433 13.88 -8.28 -6.65
N LEU A 434 14.57 -9.24 -7.27
CA LEU A 434 14.44 -10.66 -6.91
C LEU A 434 14.85 -10.91 -5.45
N ALA A 435 15.90 -10.23 -4.98
CA ALA A 435 16.32 -10.33 -3.59
C ALA A 435 15.28 -9.80 -2.60
N ASP A 436 14.64 -8.66 -2.91
CA ASP A 436 13.58 -8.07 -2.10
C ASP A 436 12.33 -8.97 -2.06
N ASP A 437 11.91 -9.49 -3.21
CA ASP A 437 10.77 -10.41 -3.31
C ASP A 437 10.99 -11.67 -2.47
N LEU A 438 12.14 -12.31 -2.65
CA LEU A 438 12.47 -13.53 -1.89
C LEU A 438 12.67 -13.26 -0.39
N HIS A 439 13.25 -12.10 -0.03
CA HIS A 439 13.34 -11.71 1.38
C HIS A 439 11.95 -11.57 1.99
N THR A 440 11.04 -10.89 1.30
CA THR A 440 9.64 -10.75 1.74
C THR A 440 8.95 -12.12 1.83
N ASP A 441 9.07 -12.95 0.79
CA ASP A 441 8.47 -14.29 0.79
C ASP A 441 8.99 -15.16 1.95
N LEU A 442 10.28 -15.15 2.20
CA LEU A 442 10.91 -15.89 3.31
C LEU A 442 10.53 -15.33 4.68
N HIS A 443 10.43 -13.99 4.80
CA HIS A 443 9.98 -13.30 6.01
C HIS A 443 8.55 -13.72 6.36
N GLU A 444 7.62 -13.62 5.41
CA GLU A 444 6.20 -13.89 5.62
C GLU A 444 5.88 -15.38 5.72
N CYS A 445 6.35 -16.19 4.75
CA CYS A 445 6.01 -17.60 4.70
C CYS A 445 6.68 -18.43 5.80
N LEU A 446 7.88 -18.09 6.17
CA LEU A 446 8.70 -18.87 7.09
C LEU A 446 9.07 -18.09 8.35
N GLY A 447 9.51 -16.84 8.22
CA GLY A 447 10.01 -16.03 9.32
C GLY A 447 9.02 -16.02 10.48
N HIS A 448 7.83 -15.46 10.29
CA HIS A 448 6.79 -15.41 11.32
C HIS A 448 6.29 -16.81 11.74
N GLY A 449 6.32 -17.76 10.82
CA GLY A 449 5.87 -19.13 11.06
C GLY A 449 6.86 -20.01 11.84
N SER A 450 8.14 -19.63 11.96
CA SER A 450 9.22 -20.45 12.54
C SER A 450 9.31 -20.35 14.06
N GLY A 451 10.08 -21.27 14.66
CA GLY A 451 10.39 -21.27 16.08
C GLY A 451 9.20 -21.55 17.00
N GLN A 452 9.48 -21.88 18.24
CA GLN A 452 8.48 -22.09 19.29
C GLN A 452 8.92 -21.54 20.63
N LEU A 453 7.93 -21.24 21.49
CA LEU A 453 8.16 -20.82 22.86
C LEU A 453 8.57 -22.00 23.75
N ALA A 454 9.37 -21.71 24.77
CA ALA A 454 9.67 -22.68 25.81
C ALA A 454 8.42 -23.00 26.66
N PRO A 455 8.33 -24.18 27.26
CA PRO A 455 7.21 -24.53 28.12
C PRO A 455 6.98 -23.49 29.24
N GLY A 456 5.74 -22.98 29.33
CA GLY A 456 5.33 -22.01 30.34
C GLY A 456 5.47 -20.52 29.95
N VAL A 457 6.09 -20.21 28.83
CA VAL A 457 6.18 -18.87 28.27
C VAL A 457 4.88 -18.54 27.53
N LYS A 458 4.30 -17.35 27.77
CA LYS A 458 2.99 -16.95 27.22
C LYS A 458 3.07 -16.13 25.94
N GLY A 459 4.27 -15.61 25.59
CA GLY A 459 4.51 -14.81 24.39
C GLY A 459 4.36 -13.29 24.56
N ASN A 460 3.93 -12.82 25.73
CA ASN A 460 3.78 -11.39 26.05
C ASN A 460 4.86 -10.85 27.00
N GLU A 461 5.84 -11.65 27.34
CA GLU A 461 6.89 -11.32 28.30
C GLU A 461 7.78 -10.17 27.81
N LEU A 462 7.97 -10.04 26.51
CA LEU A 462 8.82 -9.00 25.89
C LEU A 462 8.17 -7.61 25.85
N LYS A 463 6.88 -7.50 26.17
CA LYS A 463 6.13 -6.23 26.30
C LYS A 463 6.31 -5.33 25.06
N SER A 464 6.71 -4.07 25.23
CA SER A 464 6.90 -3.09 24.17
C SER A 464 8.04 -3.39 23.20
N TYR A 465 8.90 -4.36 23.49
CA TYR A 465 9.99 -4.80 22.60
C TYR A 465 9.58 -5.94 21.70
N SER A 466 8.39 -6.53 21.93
CA SER A 466 7.94 -7.74 21.24
C SER A 466 7.87 -7.56 19.73
N SER A 467 7.27 -6.48 19.23
CA SER A 467 7.12 -6.27 17.77
C SER A 467 8.48 -6.07 17.08
N THR A 468 9.37 -5.24 17.65
CA THR A 468 10.72 -5.06 17.09
C THR A 468 11.49 -6.37 17.03
N LEU A 469 11.43 -7.21 18.07
CA LEU A 469 12.15 -8.48 18.11
C LEU A 469 11.52 -9.54 17.22
N GLU A 470 10.20 -9.51 17.03
CA GLU A 470 9.52 -10.40 16.08
C GLU A 470 9.90 -10.08 14.64
N GLU A 471 9.88 -8.81 14.25
CA GLU A 471 10.32 -8.36 12.94
C GLU A 471 11.81 -8.67 12.71
N THR A 472 12.63 -8.46 13.76
CA THR A 472 14.06 -8.83 13.71
C THR A 472 14.24 -10.32 13.43
N ARG A 473 13.44 -11.17 14.08
CA ARG A 473 13.51 -12.63 13.91
C ARG A 473 13.06 -13.05 12.50
N ALA A 474 11.98 -12.48 11.99
CA ALA A 474 11.47 -12.80 10.66
C ALA A 474 12.43 -12.33 9.56
N ASP A 475 12.96 -11.11 9.64
CA ASP A 475 13.97 -10.59 8.71
C ASP A 475 15.26 -11.41 8.73
N LEU A 476 15.75 -11.78 9.92
CA LEU A 476 16.96 -12.63 10.03
C LEU A 476 16.76 -14.02 9.43
N PHE A 477 15.57 -14.57 9.54
CA PHE A 477 15.24 -15.84 8.90
C PHE A 477 15.33 -15.70 7.37
N GLY A 478 14.70 -14.66 6.83
CA GLY A 478 14.76 -14.34 5.41
C GLY A 478 16.20 -14.10 4.92
N LEU A 479 16.95 -13.23 5.60
CA LEU A 479 18.34 -12.90 5.25
C LEU A 479 19.26 -14.13 5.31
N TYR A 480 19.14 -14.96 6.37
CA TYR A 480 19.97 -16.16 6.50
C TYR A 480 19.75 -17.13 5.36
N TYR A 481 18.48 -17.34 4.96
CA TYR A 481 18.15 -18.31 3.91
C TYR A 481 18.29 -17.75 2.50
N LEU A 482 18.17 -16.46 2.28
CA LEU A 482 18.42 -15.85 0.96
C LEU A 482 19.78 -16.24 0.38
N GLY A 483 20.81 -16.40 1.23
CA GLY A 483 22.15 -16.85 0.85
C GLY A 483 22.39 -18.36 1.02
N ASP A 484 21.37 -19.17 1.26
CA ASP A 484 21.55 -20.61 1.42
C ASP A 484 21.62 -21.32 0.07
N PRO A 485 22.56 -22.29 -0.11
CA PRO A 485 22.61 -23.12 -1.31
C PRO A 485 21.28 -23.80 -1.67
N LYS A 486 20.41 -24.06 -0.69
CA LYS A 486 19.07 -24.61 -0.91
C LYS A 486 18.22 -23.75 -1.84
N MET A 487 18.40 -22.44 -1.82
CA MET A 487 17.67 -21.53 -2.72
C MET A 487 18.04 -21.78 -4.21
N VAL A 488 19.29 -22.11 -4.49
CA VAL A 488 19.74 -22.51 -5.83
C VAL A 488 19.20 -23.90 -6.19
N GLU A 489 19.24 -24.85 -5.25
CA GLU A 489 18.72 -26.22 -5.43
C GLU A 489 17.23 -26.20 -5.78
N LEU A 490 16.46 -25.34 -5.13
CA LEU A 490 15.01 -25.17 -5.36
C LEU A 490 14.71 -24.37 -6.65
N GLY A 491 15.72 -23.84 -7.32
CA GLY A 491 15.53 -23.01 -8.53
C GLY A 491 15.00 -21.60 -8.26
N LEU A 492 15.00 -21.16 -7.00
CA LEU A 492 14.49 -19.83 -6.59
C LEU A 492 15.46 -18.70 -6.90
N VAL A 493 16.77 -18.98 -6.92
CA VAL A 493 17.81 -18.02 -7.30
C VAL A 493 18.81 -18.66 -8.28
N PRO A 494 19.37 -17.87 -9.22
CA PRO A 494 20.39 -18.38 -10.15
C PRO A 494 21.76 -18.56 -9.50
N SER A 495 22.08 -17.79 -8.46
CA SER A 495 23.40 -17.81 -7.78
C SER A 495 23.33 -17.06 -6.45
N PHE A 496 24.42 -17.11 -5.69
CA PHE A 496 24.62 -16.34 -4.46
C PHE A 496 24.63 -14.80 -4.69
N ASP A 497 24.75 -14.33 -5.91
CA ASP A 497 24.75 -12.88 -6.21
C ASP A 497 23.41 -12.21 -5.86
N VAL A 498 22.30 -12.96 -5.86
CA VAL A 498 21.01 -12.46 -5.36
C VAL A 498 21.12 -12.10 -3.88
N ALA A 499 21.76 -12.95 -3.07
CA ALA A 499 21.99 -12.65 -1.66
C ALA A 499 22.93 -11.45 -1.47
N LYS A 500 23.98 -11.30 -2.31
CA LYS A 500 24.85 -10.11 -2.25
C LYS A 500 24.07 -8.84 -2.49
N ALA A 501 23.19 -8.83 -3.49
CA ALA A 501 22.31 -7.68 -3.77
C ALA A 501 21.40 -7.35 -2.56
N GLY A 502 20.72 -8.35 -2.01
CA GLY A 502 19.84 -8.19 -0.85
C GLY A 502 20.59 -7.72 0.39
N TYR A 503 21.73 -8.31 0.69
CA TYR A 503 22.53 -7.94 1.86
C TYR A 503 23.09 -6.53 1.75
N ALA A 504 23.66 -6.14 0.59
CA ALA A 504 24.17 -4.79 0.38
C ALA A 504 23.06 -3.75 0.55
N LYS A 505 21.90 -3.99 -0.04
CA LYS A 505 20.73 -3.11 0.05
C LYS A 505 20.18 -3.03 1.48
N TYR A 506 20.08 -4.15 2.18
CA TYR A 506 19.60 -4.21 3.56
C TYR A 506 20.53 -3.46 4.53
N ILE A 507 21.84 -3.69 4.43
CA ILE A 507 22.85 -3.02 5.28
C ILE A 507 22.87 -1.51 4.98
N LEU A 508 22.83 -1.10 3.72
CA LEU A 508 22.75 0.32 3.33
C LEU A 508 21.50 0.98 3.95
N ASN A 509 20.35 0.34 3.86
CA ASN A 509 19.11 0.87 4.40
C ASN A 509 19.17 0.97 5.93
N GLY A 510 19.51 -0.11 6.61
CA GLY A 510 19.50 -0.16 8.08
C GLY A 510 20.52 0.74 8.76
N MET A 511 21.68 0.96 8.15
CA MET A 511 22.72 1.82 8.71
C MET A 511 22.65 3.28 8.27
N MET A 512 22.10 3.56 7.09
CA MET A 512 22.16 4.90 6.52
C MET A 512 20.83 5.42 5.96
N THR A 513 20.33 4.85 4.88
CA THR A 513 19.34 5.55 4.05
C THR A 513 17.96 5.68 4.70
N GLN A 514 17.57 4.77 5.59
CA GLN A 514 16.33 4.94 6.37
C GLN A 514 16.35 6.18 7.29
N LEU A 515 17.54 6.70 7.65
CA LEU A 515 17.68 7.91 8.46
C LEU A 515 17.04 9.14 7.79
N ALA A 516 16.95 9.17 6.46
CA ALA A 516 16.30 10.25 5.72
C ALA A 516 14.82 10.46 6.14
N ARG A 517 14.16 9.41 6.63
CA ARG A 517 12.75 9.44 7.07
C ARG A 517 12.55 9.91 8.52
N ILE A 518 13.62 10.09 9.27
CA ILE A 518 13.57 10.48 10.68
C ILE A 518 13.68 12.01 10.78
N GLU A 519 12.80 12.63 11.56
CA GLU A 519 12.87 14.06 11.81
C GLU A 519 14.13 14.44 12.62
N PRO A 520 14.72 15.63 12.36
CA PRO A 520 15.89 16.09 13.09
C PRO A 520 15.69 16.07 14.61
N GLY A 521 16.63 15.46 15.32
CA GLY A 521 16.60 15.36 16.77
C GLY A 521 15.71 14.23 17.34
N LYS A 522 15.08 13.43 16.47
CA LYS A 522 14.31 12.25 16.87
C LYS A 522 15.15 10.99 16.80
N ASN A 523 14.76 9.99 17.58
CA ASN A 523 15.28 8.63 17.53
C ASN A 523 14.43 7.74 16.62
N VAL A 524 14.88 6.51 16.37
CA VAL A 524 14.10 5.51 15.63
C VAL A 524 12.96 5.01 16.53
N GLU A 525 11.73 5.14 16.06
CA GLU A 525 10.51 4.74 16.81
C GLU A 525 9.78 3.57 16.16
N GLU A 526 9.69 3.53 14.83
CA GLU A 526 8.94 2.54 14.08
C GLU A 526 9.63 1.16 14.10
N SER A 527 8.84 0.08 14.28
CA SER A 527 9.35 -1.27 14.53
C SER A 527 10.20 -1.84 13.41
N HIS A 528 9.81 -1.65 12.15
CA HIS A 528 10.60 -2.12 11.01
C HIS A 528 11.89 -1.31 10.78
N MET A 529 11.92 -0.04 11.16
CA MET A 529 13.16 0.74 11.14
C MET A 529 14.08 0.31 12.28
N ARG A 530 13.52 0.00 13.46
CA ARG A 530 14.26 -0.52 14.61
C ARG A 530 14.88 -1.87 14.30
N ASN A 531 14.12 -2.80 13.71
CA ASN A 531 14.66 -4.13 13.42
C ASN A 531 15.82 -4.07 12.41
N ARG A 532 15.69 -3.29 11.34
CA ARG A 532 16.76 -3.12 10.34
C ARG A 532 18.01 -2.53 10.97
N LYS A 533 17.85 -1.47 11.77
CA LYS A 533 18.98 -0.86 12.46
C LYS A 533 19.62 -1.84 13.44
N LEU A 534 18.82 -2.56 14.21
CA LEU A 534 19.28 -3.57 15.18
C LEU A 534 20.16 -4.62 14.51
N ILE A 535 19.69 -5.22 13.42
CA ILE A 535 20.43 -6.25 12.70
C ILE A 535 21.74 -5.69 12.13
N CYS A 536 21.67 -4.54 11.49
CA CYS A 536 22.83 -3.94 10.81
C CYS A 536 23.92 -3.51 11.81
N GLU A 537 23.56 -2.81 12.87
CA GLU A 537 24.51 -2.33 13.87
C GLU A 537 25.13 -3.49 14.67
N TRP A 538 24.32 -4.50 15.01
CA TRP A 538 24.83 -5.69 15.69
C TRP A 538 25.83 -6.45 14.82
N CYS A 539 25.52 -6.66 13.53
CA CYS A 539 26.43 -7.30 12.60
C CYS A 539 27.69 -6.48 12.35
N TYR A 540 27.55 -5.15 12.27
CA TYR A 540 28.71 -4.25 12.16
C TYR A 540 29.66 -4.38 13.37
N GLU A 541 29.12 -4.33 14.57
CA GLU A 541 29.93 -4.47 15.78
C GLU A 541 30.60 -5.86 15.89
N ARG A 542 29.83 -6.92 15.66
CA ARG A 542 30.33 -8.29 15.77
C ARG A 542 31.30 -8.69 14.65
N GLY A 543 31.08 -8.18 13.46
CA GLY A 543 31.94 -8.42 12.30
C GLY A 543 33.18 -7.53 12.22
N LYS A 544 33.36 -6.61 13.16
CA LYS A 544 34.43 -5.58 13.12
C LYS A 544 35.85 -6.16 13.07
N ALA A 545 36.11 -7.21 13.83
CA ALA A 545 37.43 -7.85 13.88
C ALA A 545 37.84 -8.44 12.51
N ASP A 546 36.88 -8.89 11.75
CA ASP A 546 37.05 -9.48 10.40
C ASP A 546 36.77 -8.49 9.27
N ASN A 547 36.48 -7.23 9.58
CA ASN A 547 36.10 -6.18 8.64
C ASN A 547 34.97 -6.60 7.69
N VAL A 548 33.93 -7.26 8.24
CA VAL A 548 32.80 -7.77 7.45
C VAL A 548 31.97 -6.65 6.83
N ILE A 549 31.68 -5.61 7.62
CA ILE A 549 31.03 -4.37 7.21
C ILE A 549 31.94 -3.22 7.56
N GLU A 550 32.08 -2.27 6.69
CA GLU A 550 32.97 -1.12 6.88
C GLU A 550 32.24 0.20 6.59
N MET A 551 32.43 1.17 7.47
CA MET A 551 32.05 2.56 7.22
C MET A 551 33.22 3.30 6.60
N VAL A 552 33.09 3.65 5.32
CA VAL A 552 34.16 4.30 4.52
C VAL A 552 33.83 5.79 4.38
N ARG A 553 34.85 6.63 4.54
CA ARG A 553 34.71 8.07 4.24
C ARG A 553 35.52 8.41 2.98
N GLU A 554 34.83 8.81 1.92
CA GLU A 554 35.43 9.17 0.65
C GLU A 554 34.83 10.47 0.11
N ASN A 555 35.68 11.40 -0.33
CA ASN A 555 35.29 12.71 -0.88
C ASN A 555 34.30 13.49 0.06
N GLY A 556 34.52 13.39 1.38
CA GLY A 556 33.68 14.06 2.37
C GLY A 556 32.33 13.38 2.67
N LYS A 557 32.02 12.29 1.99
CA LYS A 557 30.79 11.50 2.17
C LYS A 557 31.06 10.20 2.89
N THR A 558 30.10 9.76 3.69
CA THR A 558 30.12 8.46 4.39
C THR A 558 29.40 7.41 3.54
N TYR A 559 29.98 6.23 3.46
CA TYR A 559 29.44 5.05 2.80
C TYR A 559 29.51 3.85 3.71
N VAL A 560 28.61 2.88 3.52
CA VAL A 560 28.71 1.56 4.12
C VAL A 560 28.96 0.54 3.03
N VAL A 561 29.90 -0.36 3.25
CA VAL A 561 30.25 -1.43 2.30
C VAL A 561 30.30 -2.79 3.01
N VAL A 562 29.89 -3.83 2.32
CA VAL A 562 30.02 -5.21 2.77
C VAL A 562 31.28 -5.81 2.12
N ASN A 563 32.22 -6.26 2.93
CA ASN A 563 33.49 -6.85 2.46
C ASN A 563 33.45 -8.39 2.40
N ASP A 564 32.64 -9.03 3.23
CA ASP A 564 32.54 -10.48 3.30
C ASP A 564 31.07 -10.93 3.50
N TYR A 565 30.42 -11.25 2.40
CA TYR A 565 29.00 -11.64 2.38
C TYR A 565 28.75 -13.01 3.04
N GLU A 566 29.71 -13.95 2.96
CA GLU A 566 29.59 -15.26 3.60
C GLU A 566 29.70 -15.16 5.13
N LYS A 567 30.60 -14.31 5.63
CA LYS A 567 30.67 -14.04 7.07
C LYS A 567 29.45 -13.28 7.55
N LEU A 568 28.93 -12.34 6.74
CA LEU A 568 27.70 -11.62 7.07
C LEU A 568 26.52 -12.58 7.22
N ARG A 569 26.36 -13.54 6.31
CA ARG A 569 25.34 -14.60 6.44
C ARG A 569 25.48 -15.37 7.76
N ARG A 570 26.71 -15.71 8.17
CA ARG A 570 26.94 -16.38 9.44
C ARG A 570 26.52 -15.51 10.63
N LEU A 571 26.80 -14.20 10.58
CA LEU A 571 26.38 -13.27 11.62
C LEU A 571 24.85 -13.18 11.70
N PHE A 572 24.13 -13.19 10.58
CA PHE A 572 22.67 -13.28 10.59
C PHE A 572 22.17 -14.54 11.29
N GLY A 573 22.82 -15.69 11.05
CA GLY A 573 22.50 -16.95 11.72
C GLY A 573 22.77 -16.90 13.23
N ASP A 574 23.89 -16.32 13.66
CA ASP A 574 24.23 -16.18 15.07
C ASP A 574 23.24 -15.26 15.79
N MET A 575 22.85 -14.17 15.16
CA MET A 575 21.86 -13.25 15.70
C MET A 575 20.47 -13.89 15.75
N LEU A 576 20.07 -14.62 14.71
CA LEU A 576 18.78 -15.34 14.68
C LEU A 576 18.69 -16.34 15.86
N ARG A 577 19.76 -17.06 16.14
CA ARG A 577 19.83 -17.97 17.31
C ARG A 577 19.56 -17.24 18.62
N GLU A 578 20.17 -16.10 18.83
CA GLU A 578 20.02 -15.32 20.05
C GLU A 578 18.63 -14.66 20.15
N VAL A 579 18.12 -14.06 19.06
CA VAL A 579 16.79 -13.43 19.06
C VAL A 579 15.69 -14.48 19.28
N GLN A 580 15.82 -15.67 18.66
CA GLN A 580 14.89 -16.77 18.91
C GLN A 580 14.96 -17.25 20.36
N ARG A 581 16.15 -17.36 20.97
CA ARG A 581 16.30 -17.69 22.39
C ARG A 581 15.54 -16.67 23.26
N ILE A 582 15.82 -15.39 23.06
CA ILE A 582 15.16 -14.29 23.80
C ILE A 582 13.63 -14.40 23.71
N LYS A 583 13.10 -14.63 22.52
CA LYS A 583 11.66 -14.78 22.32
C LYS A 583 11.14 -16.05 22.99
N SER A 584 11.83 -17.18 22.78
CA SER A 584 11.39 -18.49 23.27
C SER A 584 11.37 -18.57 24.79
N GLU A 585 12.33 -17.92 25.45
CA GLU A 585 12.45 -17.90 26.91
C GLU A 585 11.67 -16.73 27.56
N GLY A 586 11.19 -15.78 26.76
CA GLY A 586 10.56 -14.56 27.28
C GLY A 586 11.54 -13.66 28.04
N ASP A 587 12.83 -13.67 27.63
CA ASP A 587 13.92 -12.96 28.30
C ASP A 587 13.83 -11.44 28.03
N TYR A 588 13.00 -10.77 28.84
CA TYR A 588 12.73 -9.33 28.72
C TYR A 588 14.00 -8.48 28.85
N GLU A 589 14.88 -8.81 29.81
CA GLU A 589 16.07 -7.97 30.05
C GLU A 589 17.07 -8.06 28.89
N ALA A 590 17.27 -9.26 28.33
CA ALA A 590 18.11 -9.39 27.16
C ALA A 590 17.50 -8.72 25.92
N GLY A 591 16.19 -8.86 25.71
CA GLY A 591 15.47 -8.21 24.62
C GLY A 591 15.54 -6.69 24.71
N LYS A 592 15.28 -6.14 25.86
CA LYS A 592 15.42 -4.70 26.16
C LYS A 592 16.83 -4.22 25.86
N ALA A 593 17.84 -4.88 26.44
CA ALA A 593 19.24 -4.47 26.28
C ALA A 593 19.67 -4.49 24.81
N LEU A 594 19.21 -5.50 24.03
CA LEU A 594 19.52 -5.61 22.61
C LEU A 594 18.90 -4.47 21.79
N VAL A 595 17.60 -4.20 21.98
CA VAL A 595 16.88 -3.16 21.25
C VAL A 595 17.40 -1.76 21.61
N GLU A 596 17.55 -1.46 22.90
CA GLU A 596 17.99 -0.12 23.33
C GLU A 596 19.43 0.19 22.92
N ARG A 597 20.30 -0.83 22.87
CA ARG A 597 21.69 -0.64 22.44
C ARG A 597 21.83 -0.38 20.94
N TYR A 598 21.10 -1.09 20.09
CA TYR A 598 21.36 -1.10 18.66
C TYR A 598 20.24 -0.49 17.80
N ALA A 599 19.01 -0.39 18.30
CA ALA A 599 17.86 -0.07 17.46
C ALA A 599 17.39 1.39 17.53
N VAL A 600 17.69 2.11 18.59
CA VAL A 600 17.00 3.35 18.95
C VAL A 600 17.80 4.60 18.60
N GLN A 601 19.07 4.65 19.02
CA GLN A 601 19.89 5.86 18.96
C GLN A 601 20.32 6.20 17.52
N VAL A 602 20.23 7.47 17.16
CA VAL A 602 20.66 8.00 15.87
C VAL A 602 21.90 8.87 16.06
N ASP A 603 22.95 8.63 15.25
CA ASP A 603 24.10 9.52 15.18
C ASP A 603 23.66 10.84 14.51
N PRO A 604 23.71 11.99 15.21
CA PRO A 604 23.19 13.25 14.65
C PRO A 604 24.02 13.79 13.46
N GLN A 605 25.30 13.41 13.35
CA GLN A 605 26.14 13.86 12.26
C GLN A 605 25.84 13.06 11.00
N LEU A 606 25.80 11.74 11.11
CA LEU A 606 25.42 10.85 10.01
C LEU A 606 24.00 11.13 9.54
N HIS A 607 23.08 11.35 10.46
CA HIS A 607 21.69 11.68 10.15
C HIS A 607 21.58 12.94 9.27
N ARG A 608 22.24 14.03 9.65
CA ARG A 608 22.28 15.26 8.82
C ARG A 608 22.88 14.98 7.44
N GLU A 609 24.03 14.32 7.40
CA GLU A 609 24.69 14.00 6.15
C GLU A 609 23.79 13.21 5.20
N VAL A 610 23.14 12.15 5.70
CA VAL A 610 22.22 11.32 4.91
C VAL A 610 21.02 12.13 4.42
N ARG A 611 20.39 12.92 5.30
CA ARG A 611 19.26 13.78 4.90
C ARG A 611 19.68 14.79 3.82
N ASP A 612 20.76 15.50 4.03
CA ASP A 612 21.24 16.52 3.07
C ASP A 612 21.51 15.88 1.69
N ARG A 613 22.14 14.72 1.66
CA ARG A 613 22.44 13.98 0.43
C ARG A 613 21.16 13.45 -0.24
N TYR A 614 20.23 12.91 0.54
CA TYR A 614 18.97 12.37 0.04
C TYR A 614 18.10 13.48 -0.59
N TYR A 615 17.91 14.59 0.12
CA TYR A 615 17.11 15.69 -0.39
C TYR A 615 17.78 16.44 -1.56
N ALA A 616 19.13 16.45 -1.62
CA ALA A 616 19.84 17.01 -2.78
C ALA A 616 19.58 16.24 -4.08
N LEU A 617 19.15 14.99 -4.02
CA LEU A 617 18.76 14.21 -5.20
C LEU A 617 17.43 14.70 -5.81
N GLY A 618 16.64 15.46 -5.08
CA GLY A 618 15.33 15.94 -5.54
C GLY A 618 14.35 14.81 -5.86
N ILE A 619 14.46 13.67 -5.17
CA ILE A 619 13.55 12.53 -5.33
C ILE A 619 12.26 12.87 -4.60
N GLU A 620 11.13 12.81 -5.30
CA GLU A 620 9.82 13.02 -4.71
C GLU A 620 9.54 11.92 -3.68
N PRO A 621 9.20 12.30 -2.42
CA PRO A 621 9.00 11.34 -1.33
C PRO A 621 7.73 10.52 -1.48
N TYR A 622 6.72 11.06 -2.19
CA TYR A 622 5.43 10.41 -2.37
C TYR A 622 5.22 9.97 -3.81
N GLY A 623 4.54 8.84 -3.96
CA GLY A 623 4.19 8.28 -5.27
C GLY A 623 2.75 7.77 -5.30
N GLY A 624 2.15 7.84 -6.46
CA GLY A 624 0.87 7.23 -6.75
C GLY A 624 0.80 6.86 -8.23
N PHE A 625 -0.35 6.37 -8.68
CA PHE A 625 -0.44 5.68 -9.95
C PHE A 625 -1.48 6.29 -10.89
N VAL A 626 -1.29 6.06 -12.18
CA VAL A 626 -2.35 6.04 -13.17
C VAL A 626 -2.77 4.60 -13.41
N ASN A 627 -4.08 4.36 -13.46
CA ASN A 627 -4.64 3.05 -13.75
C ASN A 627 -4.51 2.70 -15.24
N PRO A 628 -4.42 1.40 -15.59
CA PRO A 628 -4.68 0.95 -16.94
C PRO A 628 -6.15 1.20 -17.34
N GLU A 629 -6.42 1.18 -18.63
CA GLU A 629 -7.76 1.27 -19.18
C GLU A 629 -8.13 -0.04 -19.87
N PHE A 630 -9.36 -0.47 -19.65
CA PHE A 630 -9.92 -1.69 -20.24
C PHE A 630 -11.04 -1.33 -21.21
N GLU A 631 -11.09 -1.99 -22.36
CA GLU A 631 -12.09 -1.80 -23.39
C GLU A 631 -12.67 -3.14 -23.85
N LEU A 632 -14.00 -3.27 -23.83
CA LEU A 632 -14.67 -4.44 -24.36
C LEU A 632 -14.58 -4.44 -25.89
N VAL A 633 -14.18 -5.57 -26.47
CA VAL A 633 -14.24 -5.82 -27.91
C VAL A 633 -15.49 -6.65 -28.20
N GLU A 634 -16.44 -6.06 -28.88
CA GLU A 634 -17.70 -6.72 -29.20
C GLU A 634 -17.79 -7.08 -30.68
N LYS A 635 -18.37 -8.25 -30.97
CA LYS A 635 -18.72 -8.71 -32.30
C LYS A 635 -20.09 -9.36 -32.27
N ASP A 636 -20.97 -8.91 -33.15
CA ASP A 636 -22.34 -9.42 -33.24
C ASP A 636 -23.10 -9.40 -31.91
N GLY A 637 -22.88 -8.33 -31.08
CA GLY A 637 -23.52 -8.15 -29.80
C GLY A 637 -23.00 -9.08 -28.67
N ARG A 638 -21.83 -9.70 -28.88
CA ARG A 638 -21.16 -10.53 -27.86
C ARG A 638 -19.75 -10.01 -27.62
N VAL A 639 -19.32 -10.03 -26.40
CA VAL A 639 -17.92 -9.76 -26.04
C VAL A 639 -17.06 -10.90 -26.59
N VAL A 640 -16.00 -10.56 -27.31
CA VAL A 640 -15.06 -11.52 -27.89
C VAL A 640 -13.63 -11.34 -27.33
N ASP A 641 -13.33 -10.20 -26.72
CA ASP A 641 -12.08 -9.94 -26.01
C ASP A 641 -12.21 -8.71 -25.10
N VAL A 642 -11.25 -8.51 -24.21
CA VAL A 642 -11.06 -7.28 -23.46
C VAL A 642 -9.63 -6.80 -23.69
N LYS A 643 -9.47 -5.58 -24.20
CA LYS A 643 -8.17 -4.95 -24.41
C LYS A 643 -7.76 -4.15 -23.20
N ILE A 644 -6.47 -4.16 -22.92
CA ILE A 644 -5.84 -3.31 -21.93
C ILE A 644 -4.95 -2.27 -22.63
N SER A 645 -4.95 -1.05 -22.11
CA SER A 645 -4.03 0.02 -22.51
C SER A 645 -3.50 0.78 -21.29
N TYR A 646 -2.38 1.45 -21.48
CA TYR A 646 -1.66 2.11 -20.37
C TYR A 646 -1.53 3.61 -20.65
N PRO A 647 -2.46 4.44 -20.12
CA PRO A 647 -2.40 5.88 -20.25
C PRO A 647 -1.10 6.44 -19.67
N ALA A 648 -0.55 7.45 -20.33
CA ALA A 648 0.66 8.14 -19.92
C ALA A 648 0.40 9.62 -19.56
N ASN A 649 -0.86 10.00 -19.32
CA ASN A 649 -1.26 11.36 -19.00
C ASN A 649 -2.20 11.39 -17.79
N TYR A 650 -1.66 11.86 -16.67
CA TYR A 650 -2.41 11.94 -15.41
C TYR A 650 -3.62 12.87 -15.49
N VAL A 651 -3.46 14.04 -16.11
CA VAL A 651 -4.54 15.03 -16.23
C VAL A 651 -5.70 14.50 -17.07
N GLU A 652 -5.38 13.86 -18.22
CA GLU A 652 -6.40 13.26 -19.08
C GLU A 652 -7.18 12.18 -18.34
N GLN A 653 -6.52 11.32 -17.56
CA GLN A 653 -7.20 10.30 -16.78
C GLN A 653 -8.11 10.91 -15.71
N MET A 654 -7.64 11.94 -14.98
CA MET A 654 -8.44 12.58 -13.93
C MET A 654 -9.67 13.28 -14.51
N LEU A 655 -9.52 14.01 -15.61
CA LEU A 655 -10.66 14.64 -16.30
C LEU A 655 -11.60 13.60 -16.90
N GLY A 656 -11.07 12.53 -17.49
CA GLY A 656 -11.84 11.39 -17.97
C GLY A 656 -12.68 10.74 -16.88
N TYR A 657 -12.10 10.55 -15.68
CA TYR A 657 -12.83 10.01 -14.54
C TYR A 657 -13.89 10.98 -14.04
N SER A 658 -13.61 12.27 -14.01
CA SER A 658 -14.61 13.28 -13.63
C SER A 658 -15.77 13.34 -14.60
N LYS A 659 -15.53 13.13 -15.88
CA LYS A 659 -16.58 13.08 -16.91
C LYS A 659 -17.45 11.82 -16.83
N ASN A 660 -16.85 10.66 -16.54
CA ASN A 660 -17.52 9.38 -16.68
C ASN A 660 -18.00 8.78 -15.36
N TYR A 661 -17.44 9.18 -14.22
CA TYR A 661 -17.69 8.56 -12.90
C TYR A 661 -18.03 9.60 -11.80
N SER A 662 -18.58 10.76 -12.18
CA SER A 662 -19.10 11.76 -11.24
C SER A 662 -20.61 11.60 -11.11
N PHE A 663 -21.05 10.77 -10.18
CA PHE A 663 -22.45 10.42 -10.01
C PHE A 663 -23.12 11.14 -8.83
N LEU A 664 -22.36 11.67 -7.89
CA LEU A 664 -22.91 12.34 -6.72
C LEU A 664 -23.26 13.81 -6.99
N PRO A 665 -24.24 14.40 -6.29
CA PRO A 665 -24.43 15.84 -6.28
C PRO A 665 -23.21 16.57 -5.69
N ASN A 666 -23.17 17.89 -5.79
CA ASN A 666 -22.07 18.71 -5.24
C ASN A 666 -22.07 18.69 -3.70
N ILE A 667 -23.21 18.53 -3.08
CA ILE A 667 -23.41 18.46 -1.62
C ILE A 667 -24.24 17.21 -1.31
N ASN A 668 -23.80 16.40 -0.32
CA ASN A 668 -24.41 15.13 0.08
C ASN A 668 -24.89 15.12 1.51
#